data_750548f5683b1d49f59f640dc4bf9c89
#
_entry.id   750548f5683b1d49f59f640dc4bf9c89
#
_cell.length_a   1.000
_cell.length_b   1.000
_cell.length_c   1.000
_cell.angle_alpha   90.00
_cell.angle_beta   90.00
_cell.angle_gamma   90.00
#
_symmetry.space_group_name_H-M   'P 1'
#
loop_
_entity.id
_entity.type
_entity.pdbx_description
1 polymer ?
#
loop_
_entity_poly.entity_id
_entity_poly.type
_entity_poly.pdbx_seq_one_letter_code
_entity_poly.pdbx_strand_id
1 'polypeptide(L)'
;MFDITTRDIKYLQGVGPQRATVLNKELNLFSLHDLLYYFPYKYVDRSRLYYIHEIDGNMPYIQLKGEILSFETLGEGRQRRLVGHFSDGTGIIDLVWFQGIKYLLEHYKTRTEYIVFGKPTVFNGRINVAHPDMDPSGELTLSTMGLQPYYNTTERMKRGFLNSHGLEKLMKNALALLQEPLAETLPPRLVEEHHLMSLDEAIRNIHFPKNPELLRKAQYRLKFEELFYVQLNILRYSKDRQRKYRGLRFERVGEIFNTFYSQNLPFELTGAQKRVIKEIRKDMGSGRQMNRLLQGDVGSGKTLVALMSMLIALDNGYQACMMAPTEILAAQHYETIRKFLFGMDVRVELLMGSVKGKKREKILKDLLTGDVQIPIGTHAVLEDTVGFSSLGMVIIDEQHRFGVAQRAKLWSKNVCPPHVLVMTATPIPRTLAMTLYGDLDVSVIDELPPGRKPIQTIHQFDNRRASLYASIRKQIEEGRQIYIVYPLIKESEKMDIKNLEEGYELICAEFPDCQVSKVHGKMKPAEKDAEMQRFVSGETQIMVATTVIEVGVNVPNASVMVIENAERFGLSQLHQLRGRVGRGADQSYCILVTTYKLTEETRKRLEIMVQTNDGFEIAEADLKLRGPGDLEGTQQSGVAFDLKIADIARDGQLLQYVRDVANRIVDEDPAGTHPENAILWQQLQALRKTNINWVAIS
;
A
#
# COMPACT_ATOMS: atom_id res chain seq x y z
N MET A 1 11.51 24.11 -32.81
CA MET A 1 11.27 22.81 -32.15
C MET A 1 9.88 22.87 -31.51
N PHE A 2 9.00 21.96 -31.86
CA PHE A 2 7.63 21.95 -31.37
C PHE A 2 7.64 21.36 -29.95
N ASP A 3 7.49 22.23 -28.94
CA ASP A 3 7.51 21.80 -27.54
C ASP A 3 6.10 21.45 -27.09
N ILE A 4 5.83 20.14 -26.90
CA ILE A 4 4.55 19.60 -26.45
C ILE A 4 4.26 19.92 -24.97
N THR A 5 5.29 20.23 -24.17
CA THR A 5 5.14 20.42 -22.71
C THR A 5 4.61 21.81 -22.39
N THR A 6 4.92 22.82 -23.19
CA THR A 6 4.53 24.21 -22.98
C THR A 6 3.25 24.60 -23.71
N ARG A 7 2.78 23.78 -24.69
CA ARG A 7 1.60 24.09 -25.46
C ARG A 7 0.32 23.83 -24.66
N ASP A 8 -0.38 24.91 -24.35
CA ASP A 8 -1.67 24.88 -23.65
C ASP A 8 -2.71 24.08 -24.43
N ILE A 9 -3.41 23.18 -23.78
CA ILE A 9 -4.43 22.29 -24.35
C ILE A 9 -5.59 23.02 -25.02
N LYS A 10 -5.87 24.28 -24.64
CA LYS A 10 -6.94 25.09 -25.23
C LYS A 10 -6.78 25.33 -26.73
N TYR A 11 -5.53 25.25 -27.25
CA TYR A 11 -5.24 25.43 -28.68
C TYR A 11 -5.37 24.12 -29.48
N LEU A 12 -5.67 23.01 -28.84
CA LEU A 12 -5.96 21.77 -29.54
C LEU A 12 -7.32 21.86 -30.24
N GLN A 13 -7.37 21.42 -31.50
CA GLN A 13 -8.61 21.36 -32.26
C GLN A 13 -9.65 20.50 -31.51
N GLY A 14 -10.82 21.08 -31.23
CA GLY A 14 -11.90 20.42 -30.51
C GLY A 14 -11.94 20.71 -29.02
N VAL A 15 -10.96 21.43 -28.43
CA VAL A 15 -10.95 21.80 -27.01
C VAL A 15 -11.57 23.17 -26.76
N GLY A 16 -10.92 24.25 -27.19
CA GLY A 16 -11.33 25.60 -26.85
C GLY A 16 -11.33 25.95 -25.37
N PRO A 17 -11.59 27.21 -24.96
CA PRO A 17 -11.43 27.68 -23.59
C PRO A 17 -12.34 26.99 -22.58
N GLN A 18 -13.60 26.69 -22.95
CA GLN A 18 -14.57 26.07 -22.03
C GLN A 18 -14.21 24.62 -21.68
N ARG A 19 -13.87 23.81 -22.70
CA ARG A 19 -13.46 22.42 -22.49
C ARG A 19 -12.08 22.33 -21.80
N ALA A 20 -11.16 23.26 -22.13
CA ALA A 20 -9.88 23.34 -21.41
C ALA A 20 -10.10 23.55 -19.91
N THR A 21 -11.00 24.45 -19.50
CA THR A 21 -11.32 24.66 -18.08
C THR A 21 -11.86 23.40 -17.41
N VAL A 22 -12.64 22.58 -18.10
CA VAL A 22 -13.16 21.30 -17.59
C VAL A 22 -12.03 20.28 -17.47
N LEU A 23 -11.21 20.12 -18.51
CA LEU A 23 -10.06 19.19 -18.50
C LEU A 23 -9.06 19.54 -17.41
N ASN A 24 -8.77 20.83 -17.22
CA ASN A 24 -7.86 21.31 -16.17
C ASN A 24 -8.39 20.98 -14.76
N LYS A 25 -9.72 21.21 -14.52
CA LYS A 25 -10.32 21.02 -13.19
C LYS A 25 -10.60 19.56 -12.83
N GLU A 26 -11.02 18.77 -13.81
CA GLU A 26 -11.48 17.39 -13.58
C GLU A 26 -10.35 16.36 -13.73
N LEU A 27 -9.37 16.62 -14.59
CA LEU A 27 -8.30 15.65 -14.91
C LEU A 27 -6.88 16.22 -14.75
N ASN A 28 -6.70 17.47 -14.31
CA ASN A 28 -5.39 18.14 -14.23
C ASN A 28 -4.61 18.17 -15.56
N LEU A 29 -5.31 18.24 -16.70
CA LEU A 29 -4.70 18.30 -18.02
C LEU A 29 -4.58 19.75 -18.49
N PHE A 30 -3.36 20.28 -18.55
CA PHE A 30 -3.06 21.67 -18.92
C PHE A 30 -2.38 21.78 -20.27
N SER A 31 -1.56 20.79 -20.63
CA SER A 31 -0.72 20.79 -21.83
C SER A 31 -1.06 19.64 -22.77
N LEU A 32 -0.51 19.71 -23.98
CA LEU A 32 -0.57 18.61 -24.95
C LEU A 32 0.14 17.36 -24.41
N HIS A 33 1.24 17.56 -23.68
CA HIS A 33 1.95 16.49 -23.00
C HIS A 33 1.06 15.78 -21.97
N ASP A 34 0.33 16.54 -21.12
CA ASP A 34 -0.54 15.92 -20.10
C ASP A 34 -1.61 15.05 -20.74
N LEU A 35 -2.16 15.51 -21.88
CA LEU A 35 -3.16 14.74 -22.64
C LEU A 35 -2.55 13.44 -23.19
N LEU A 36 -1.37 13.47 -23.81
CA LEU A 36 -0.71 12.30 -24.38
C LEU A 36 -0.28 11.27 -23.31
N TYR A 37 -0.10 11.72 -22.06
CA TYR A 37 0.19 10.86 -20.90
C TYR A 37 -1.05 10.55 -20.04
N TYR A 38 -2.24 10.84 -20.56
CA TYR A 38 -3.51 10.40 -19.98
C TYR A 38 -3.93 9.07 -20.63
N PHE A 39 -3.54 7.96 -20.03
CA PHE A 39 -3.67 6.63 -20.64
C PHE A 39 -5.08 6.04 -20.50
N PRO A 40 -5.51 5.19 -21.44
CA PRO A 40 -6.74 4.43 -21.33
C PRO A 40 -6.70 3.44 -20.15
N TYR A 41 -7.78 3.30 -19.42
CA TYR A 41 -7.87 2.32 -18.32
C TYR A 41 -8.27 0.92 -18.78
N LYS A 42 -8.89 0.80 -19.95
CA LYS A 42 -9.23 -0.47 -20.60
C LYS A 42 -9.29 -0.33 -22.10
N TYR A 43 -9.23 -1.50 -22.76
CA TYR A 43 -9.42 -1.62 -24.20
C TYR A 43 -10.56 -2.60 -24.46
N VAL A 44 -11.36 -2.32 -25.47
CA VAL A 44 -12.43 -3.19 -25.92
C VAL A 44 -12.14 -3.62 -27.34
N ASP A 45 -12.11 -4.93 -27.55
CA ASP A 45 -11.87 -5.48 -28.88
C ASP A 45 -13.14 -5.36 -29.73
N ARG A 46 -13.04 -4.58 -30.81
CA ARG A 46 -14.08 -4.40 -31.82
C ARG A 46 -13.70 -5.05 -33.15
N SER A 47 -12.73 -5.94 -33.17
CA SER A 47 -12.27 -6.57 -34.41
C SER A 47 -13.23 -7.60 -34.97
N ARG A 48 -14.11 -8.18 -34.11
CA ARG A 48 -15.06 -9.22 -34.50
C ARG A 48 -16.47 -8.68 -34.61
N LEU A 49 -17.07 -8.86 -35.80
CA LEU A 49 -18.51 -8.76 -36.00
C LEU A 49 -19.15 -10.12 -35.67
N TYR A 50 -20.15 -10.09 -34.80
CA TYR A 50 -20.96 -11.26 -34.46
C TYR A 50 -22.26 -11.24 -35.26
N TYR A 51 -22.84 -12.42 -35.45
CA TYR A 51 -24.21 -12.53 -35.93
C TYR A 51 -25.15 -12.70 -34.73
N ILE A 52 -26.41 -12.23 -34.88
CA ILE A 52 -27.39 -12.28 -33.79
C ILE A 52 -27.65 -13.72 -33.31
N HIS A 53 -27.63 -14.69 -34.21
CA HIS A 53 -27.81 -16.10 -33.84
C HIS A 53 -26.64 -16.71 -33.02
N GLU A 54 -25.47 -16.07 -33.03
CA GLU A 54 -24.29 -16.51 -32.25
C GLU A 54 -24.28 -15.97 -30.82
N ILE A 55 -25.19 -15.02 -30.49
CA ILE A 55 -25.14 -14.26 -29.25
C ILE A 55 -25.87 -14.98 -28.13
N ASP A 56 -25.27 -15.06 -26.94
CA ASP A 56 -25.95 -15.33 -25.69
C ASP A 56 -25.89 -14.10 -24.76
N GLY A 57 -26.77 -14.07 -23.75
CA GLY A 57 -26.86 -12.94 -22.81
C GLY A 57 -25.70 -12.82 -21.82
N ASN A 58 -24.75 -13.77 -21.81
CA ASN A 58 -23.60 -13.81 -20.91
C ASN A 58 -22.31 -13.36 -21.61
N MET A 59 -22.38 -13.12 -22.92
CA MET A 59 -21.21 -12.61 -23.65
C MET A 59 -20.72 -11.27 -23.12
N PRO A 60 -19.41 -10.98 -23.26
CA PRO A 60 -18.89 -9.64 -23.02
C PRO A 60 -19.47 -8.62 -24.01
N TYR A 61 -18.79 -7.51 -24.26
CA TYR A 61 -19.21 -6.59 -25.31
C TYR A 61 -19.13 -7.24 -26.67
N ILE A 62 -20.17 -7.01 -27.50
CA ILE A 62 -20.30 -7.53 -28.88
C ILE A 62 -20.46 -6.37 -29.88
N GLN A 63 -20.07 -6.64 -31.13
CA GLN A 63 -20.31 -5.74 -32.26
C GLN A 63 -21.15 -6.46 -33.31
N LEU A 64 -22.21 -5.79 -33.77
CA LEU A 64 -23.17 -6.29 -34.74
C LEU A 64 -23.27 -5.33 -35.89
N LYS A 65 -23.52 -5.87 -37.09
CA LYS A 65 -23.83 -5.08 -38.27
C LYS A 65 -25.22 -5.45 -38.75
N GLY A 66 -26.09 -4.45 -38.93
CA GLY A 66 -27.47 -4.69 -39.34
C GLY A 66 -28.29 -3.40 -39.46
N GLU A 67 -29.59 -3.53 -39.52
CA GLU A 67 -30.53 -2.40 -39.66
C GLU A 67 -31.58 -2.35 -38.57
N ILE A 68 -32.06 -1.14 -38.25
CA ILE A 68 -33.20 -0.97 -37.36
C ILE A 68 -34.49 -1.15 -38.19
N LEU A 69 -35.27 -2.14 -37.84
CA LEU A 69 -36.54 -2.45 -38.50
C LEU A 69 -37.63 -1.44 -38.10
N SER A 70 -37.77 -1.18 -36.81
CA SER A 70 -38.76 -0.31 -36.22
C SER A 70 -38.36 0.23 -34.87
N PHE A 71 -38.99 1.34 -34.46
CA PHE A 71 -38.90 1.88 -33.09
C PHE A 71 -40.25 1.74 -32.38
N GLU A 72 -40.19 1.36 -31.10
CA GLU A 72 -41.35 1.33 -30.19
C GLU A 72 -41.03 2.12 -28.91
N THR A 73 -41.99 2.91 -28.44
CA THR A 73 -41.83 3.62 -27.17
C THR A 73 -42.71 2.95 -26.13
N LEU A 74 -42.10 2.41 -25.09
CA LEU A 74 -42.78 1.68 -24.00
C LEU A 74 -42.72 2.46 -22.68
N GLY A 75 -43.80 2.38 -21.90
CA GLY A 75 -43.92 2.98 -20.58
C GLY A 75 -44.28 4.47 -20.61
N GLU A 76 -44.66 5.02 -19.44
CA GLU A 76 -45.05 6.42 -19.25
C GLU A 76 -44.18 7.11 -18.18
N GLY A 77 -44.09 8.41 -18.25
CA GLY A 77 -43.36 9.24 -17.28
C GLY A 77 -41.89 8.86 -17.14
N ARG A 78 -41.44 8.56 -15.92
CA ARG A 78 -40.04 8.20 -15.62
C ARG A 78 -39.63 6.78 -16.07
N GLN A 79 -40.62 5.92 -16.41
CA GLN A 79 -40.38 4.56 -16.92
C GLN A 79 -40.38 4.47 -18.45
N ARG A 80 -40.54 5.61 -19.13
CA ARG A 80 -40.52 5.70 -20.59
C ARG A 80 -39.17 5.28 -21.17
N ARG A 81 -39.17 4.32 -22.11
CA ARG A 81 -37.99 3.82 -22.81
C ARG A 81 -38.27 3.69 -24.30
N LEU A 82 -37.24 3.90 -25.11
CA LEU A 82 -37.26 3.63 -26.54
C LEU A 82 -36.66 2.22 -26.77
N VAL A 83 -37.33 1.43 -27.59
CA VAL A 83 -36.87 0.12 -28.06
C VAL A 83 -36.74 0.18 -29.57
N GLY A 84 -35.55 -0.14 -30.09
CA GLY A 84 -35.31 -0.32 -31.52
C GLY A 84 -35.13 -1.81 -31.83
N HIS A 85 -35.94 -2.35 -32.69
CA HIS A 85 -35.83 -3.74 -33.16
C HIS A 85 -34.75 -3.79 -34.26
N PHE A 86 -33.61 -4.43 -33.93
CA PHE A 86 -32.44 -4.47 -34.78
C PHE A 86 -32.24 -5.89 -35.35
N SER A 87 -31.97 -5.99 -36.64
CA SER A 87 -31.77 -7.25 -37.35
C SER A 87 -30.54 -7.23 -38.24
N ASP A 88 -29.82 -8.32 -38.28
CA ASP A 88 -28.74 -8.60 -39.21
C ASP A 88 -29.12 -9.65 -40.27
N GLY A 89 -30.43 -10.01 -40.36
CA GLY A 89 -30.95 -11.03 -41.24
C GLY A 89 -30.89 -12.46 -40.61
N THR A 90 -30.12 -12.70 -39.54
CA THR A 90 -30.03 -14.00 -38.85
C THR A 90 -30.92 -14.08 -37.61
N GLY A 91 -31.33 -12.91 -37.08
CA GLY A 91 -32.17 -12.79 -35.91
C GLY A 91 -32.62 -11.36 -35.66
N ILE A 92 -33.30 -11.15 -34.52
CA ILE A 92 -33.73 -9.83 -34.05
C ILE A 92 -33.36 -9.68 -32.57
N ILE A 93 -32.77 -8.53 -32.21
CA ILE A 93 -32.51 -8.12 -30.83
C ILE A 93 -33.12 -6.75 -30.55
N ASP A 94 -33.31 -6.46 -29.27
CA ASP A 94 -33.85 -5.17 -28.83
C ASP A 94 -32.73 -4.21 -28.40
N LEU A 95 -32.63 -3.04 -29.00
CA LEU A 95 -31.78 -1.94 -28.57
C LEU A 95 -32.60 -1.04 -27.67
N VAL A 96 -32.17 -0.80 -26.43
CA VAL A 96 -33.01 -0.12 -25.41
C VAL A 96 -32.34 1.14 -24.90
N TRP A 97 -33.07 2.26 -24.92
CA TRP A 97 -32.63 3.56 -24.38
C TRP A 97 -33.63 4.10 -23.38
N PHE A 98 -33.13 4.55 -22.24
CA PHE A 98 -33.94 5.13 -21.15
C PHE A 98 -33.92 6.66 -21.13
N GLN A 99 -33.07 7.29 -21.94
CA GLN A 99 -32.90 8.76 -22.02
C GLN A 99 -32.68 9.21 -23.44
N GLY A 100 -32.95 10.49 -23.70
CA GLY A 100 -32.67 11.10 -25.02
C GLY A 100 -33.57 10.66 -26.16
N ILE A 101 -34.75 10.11 -25.89
CA ILE A 101 -35.65 9.48 -26.88
C ILE A 101 -35.92 10.37 -28.10
N LYS A 102 -36.20 11.65 -27.87
CA LYS A 102 -36.51 12.57 -28.98
C LYS A 102 -35.32 12.75 -29.94
N TYR A 103 -34.13 12.96 -29.38
CA TYR A 103 -32.88 13.06 -30.12
C TYR A 103 -32.57 11.78 -30.90
N LEU A 104 -32.75 10.60 -30.29
CA LEU A 104 -32.48 9.32 -30.92
C LEU A 104 -33.40 9.04 -32.11
N LEU A 105 -34.69 9.36 -32.04
CA LEU A 105 -35.65 9.22 -33.12
C LEU A 105 -35.36 10.19 -34.28
N GLU A 106 -34.81 11.36 -34.03
CA GLU A 106 -34.39 12.32 -35.05
C GLU A 106 -33.08 11.89 -35.71
N HIS A 107 -32.18 11.25 -34.97
CA HIS A 107 -30.82 10.92 -35.40
C HIS A 107 -30.73 9.57 -36.12
N TYR A 108 -31.38 8.53 -35.58
CA TYR A 108 -31.34 7.18 -36.16
C TYR A 108 -32.56 6.90 -37.01
N LYS A 109 -32.29 6.35 -38.21
CA LYS A 109 -33.35 6.08 -39.21
C LYS A 109 -33.55 4.57 -39.34
N THR A 110 -34.79 4.16 -39.55
CA THR A 110 -35.14 2.78 -39.92
C THR A 110 -34.62 2.44 -41.32
N ARG A 111 -34.36 1.14 -41.55
CA ARG A 111 -33.84 0.62 -42.81
C ARG A 111 -32.51 1.24 -43.27
N THR A 112 -31.75 1.68 -42.31
CA THR A 112 -30.38 2.16 -42.52
C THR A 112 -29.45 1.22 -41.78
N GLU A 113 -28.34 0.88 -42.43
CA GLU A 113 -27.37 -0.05 -41.91
C GLU A 113 -26.47 0.64 -40.87
N TYR A 114 -26.42 0.07 -39.66
CA TYR A 114 -25.61 0.54 -38.53
C TYR A 114 -24.69 -0.55 -38.03
N ILE A 115 -23.59 -0.16 -37.45
CA ILE A 115 -22.77 -0.99 -36.57
C ILE A 115 -23.17 -0.66 -35.16
N VAL A 116 -23.62 -1.66 -34.42
CA VAL A 116 -24.09 -1.58 -33.03
C VAL A 116 -23.07 -2.25 -32.14
N PHE A 117 -22.62 -1.54 -31.11
CA PHE A 117 -21.71 -2.09 -30.11
C PHE A 117 -22.31 -1.93 -28.71
N GLY A 118 -22.28 -3.02 -27.92
CA GLY A 118 -22.79 -3.00 -26.57
C GLY A 118 -22.70 -4.37 -25.86
N LYS A 119 -23.12 -4.39 -24.61
CA LYS A 119 -23.16 -5.62 -23.82
C LYS A 119 -24.54 -6.26 -23.96
N PRO A 120 -24.64 -7.50 -24.44
CA PRO A 120 -25.91 -8.21 -24.49
C PRO A 120 -26.36 -8.59 -23.09
N THR A 121 -27.65 -8.53 -22.85
CA THR A 121 -28.31 -8.98 -21.63
C THR A 121 -29.62 -9.68 -21.99
N VAL A 122 -30.09 -10.59 -21.14
CA VAL A 122 -31.39 -11.25 -21.36
C VAL A 122 -32.43 -10.59 -20.45
N PHE A 123 -33.52 -10.12 -21.04
CA PHE A 123 -34.66 -9.60 -20.33
C PHE A 123 -35.96 -10.17 -20.92
N ASN A 124 -36.81 -10.77 -20.10
CA ASN A 124 -38.06 -11.43 -20.55
C ASN A 124 -37.85 -12.47 -21.69
N GLY A 125 -36.74 -13.22 -21.65
CA GLY A 125 -36.42 -14.23 -22.63
C GLY A 125 -35.90 -13.69 -23.99
N ARG A 126 -35.70 -12.36 -24.14
CA ARG A 126 -35.13 -11.76 -25.33
C ARG A 126 -33.76 -11.17 -25.02
N ILE A 127 -32.88 -11.26 -26.01
CA ILE A 127 -31.59 -10.59 -25.94
C ILE A 127 -31.79 -9.09 -26.22
N ASN A 128 -31.25 -8.24 -25.36
CA ASN A 128 -31.27 -6.79 -25.56
C ASN A 128 -29.89 -6.19 -25.28
N VAL A 129 -29.68 -5.00 -25.87
CA VAL A 129 -28.49 -4.17 -25.62
C VAL A 129 -28.95 -2.80 -25.13
N ALA A 130 -28.58 -2.46 -23.89
CA ALA A 130 -28.95 -1.19 -23.27
C ALA A 130 -27.94 -0.10 -23.63
N HIS A 131 -28.45 1.05 -24.10
CA HIS A 131 -27.63 2.20 -24.51
C HIS A 131 -26.45 1.82 -25.42
N PRO A 132 -26.69 1.12 -26.55
CA PRO A 132 -25.61 0.77 -27.47
C PRO A 132 -24.95 2.01 -28.07
N ASP A 133 -23.64 1.89 -28.37
CA ASP A 133 -22.98 2.80 -29.31
C ASP A 133 -23.38 2.39 -30.72
N MET A 134 -23.74 3.37 -31.57
CA MET A 134 -24.18 3.12 -32.94
C MET A 134 -23.51 4.06 -33.90
N ASP A 135 -22.91 3.50 -34.95
CA ASP A 135 -22.27 4.25 -36.02
C ASP A 135 -22.87 3.83 -37.39
N PRO A 136 -23.11 4.74 -38.35
CA PRO A 136 -23.52 4.38 -39.70
C PRO A 136 -22.47 3.49 -40.39
N SER A 137 -22.89 2.42 -41.05
CA SER A 137 -21.96 1.42 -41.62
C SER A 137 -21.05 1.97 -42.74
N GLY A 138 -21.42 3.11 -43.37
CA GLY A 138 -20.61 3.78 -44.37
C GLY A 138 -19.40 4.59 -43.86
N GLU A 139 -19.33 4.84 -42.55
CA GLU A 139 -18.20 5.51 -41.89
C GLU A 139 -17.17 4.52 -41.26
N LEU A 140 -17.12 3.29 -41.74
CA LEU A 140 -16.12 2.30 -41.32
C LEU A 140 -14.71 2.78 -41.67
N THR A 141 -14.14 3.57 -40.77
CA THR A 141 -12.72 3.83 -40.76
C THR A 141 -12.01 2.68 -40.05
N LEU A 142 -10.77 2.41 -40.44
CA LEU A 142 -9.87 1.43 -39.76
C LEU A 142 -9.81 1.63 -38.24
N SER A 143 -10.33 2.73 -37.71
CA SER A 143 -10.44 3.06 -36.29
C SER A 143 -11.61 2.37 -35.56
N THR A 144 -12.58 1.81 -36.28
CA THR A 144 -13.71 1.08 -35.71
C THR A 144 -13.50 -0.43 -35.69
N MET A 145 -12.42 -0.91 -36.31
CA MET A 145 -12.01 -2.32 -36.30
C MET A 145 -10.69 -2.44 -35.54
N GLY A 146 -10.73 -2.83 -34.26
CA GLY A 146 -9.54 -3.05 -33.45
C GLY A 146 -9.78 -2.85 -31.96
N LEU A 147 -8.70 -2.68 -31.22
CA LEU A 147 -8.74 -2.41 -29.77
C LEU A 147 -9.07 -0.93 -29.54
N GLN A 148 -10.29 -0.64 -29.16
CA GLN A 148 -10.74 0.72 -28.85
C GLN A 148 -10.36 1.10 -27.41
N PRO A 149 -9.67 2.24 -27.21
CA PRO A 149 -9.30 2.72 -25.89
C PRO A 149 -10.50 3.34 -25.15
N TYR A 150 -10.59 3.11 -23.85
CA TYR A 150 -11.56 3.74 -22.95
C TYR A 150 -10.84 4.58 -21.91
N TYR A 151 -11.23 5.85 -21.80
CA TYR A 151 -10.67 6.83 -20.87
C TYR A 151 -11.63 7.08 -19.71
N ASN A 152 -11.07 7.28 -18.51
CA ASN A 152 -11.85 7.70 -17.35
C ASN A 152 -12.43 9.10 -17.57
N THR A 153 -13.69 9.28 -17.19
CA THR A 153 -14.40 10.55 -17.35
C THR A 153 -15.34 10.77 -16.17
N THR A 154 -15.48 12.04 -15.76
CA THR A 154 -16.41 12.40 -14.69
C THR A 154 -17.81 12.68 -15.27
N GLU A 155 -18.83 12.66 -14.42
CA GLU A 155 -20.20 13.01 -14.82
C GLU A 155 -20.31 14.43 -15.40
N ARG A 156 -19.49 15.37 -14.90
CA ARG A 156 -19.43 16.73 -15.41
C ARG A 156 -18.86 16.79 -16.81
N MET A 157 -17.85 15.98 -17.11
CA MET A 157 -17.28 15.87 -18.45
C MET A 157 -18.27 15.30 -19.44
N LYS A 158 -19.02 14.27 -19.08
CA LYS A 158 -20.04 13.64 -19.92
C LYS A 158 -21.14 14.66 -20.34
N ARG A 159 -21.56 15.53 -19.41
CA ARG A 159 -22.50 16.63 -19.71
C ARG A 159 -21.95 17.65 -20.72
N GLY A 160 -20.62 17.82 -20.78
CA GLY A 160 -19.93 18.69 -21.75
C GLY A 160 -19.49 17.99 -23.04
N PHE A 161 -20.03 16.81 -23.35
CA PHE A 161 -19.64 15.97 -24.49
C PHE A 161 -18.15 15.57 -24.49
N LEU A 162 -17.52 15.54 -23.31
CA LEU A 162 -16.18 15.02 -23.08
C LEU A 162 -16.24 13.61 -22.47
N ASN A 163 -17.01 12.73 -23.08
CA ASN A 163 -17.00 11.29 -22.75
C ASN A 163 -15.73 10.61 -23.31
N SER A 164 -15.59 9.31 -23.12
CA SER A 164 -14.42 8.55 -23.61
C SER A 164 -14.18 8.72 -25.10
N HIS A 165 -15.22 8.73 -25.91
CA HIS A 165 -15.13 8.95 -27.36
C HIS A 165 -14.69 10.39 -27.69
N GLY A 166 -15.17 11.39 -26.93
CA GLY A 166 -14.70 12.78 -27.04
C GLY A 166 -13.20 12.90 -26.77
N LEU A 167 -12.70 12.22 -25.72
CA LEU A 167 -11.26 12.18 -25.43
C LEU A 167 -10.46 11.44 -26.50
N GLU A 168 -11.00 10.36 -27.05
CA GLU A 168 -10.39 9.64 -28.18
C GLU A 168 -10.17 10.56 -29.39
N LYS A 169 -11.17 11.38 -29.74
CA LYS A 169 -11.04 12.36 -30.82
C LYS A 169 -9.97 13.41 -30.53
N LEU A 170 -9.91 13.92 -29.30
CA LEU A 170 -8.87 14.86 -28.89
C LEU A 170 -7.49 14.23 -28.99
N MET A 171 -7.36 12.96 -28.60
CA MET A 171 -6.11 12.21 -28.69
C MET A 171 -5.65 12.03 -30.14
N LYS A 172 -6.57 11.71 -31.07
CA LYS A 172 -6.27 11.67 -32.51
C LYS A 172 -5.75 13.00 -33.02
N ASN A 173 -6.42 14.10 -32.65
CA ASN A 173 -5.99 15.43 -33.04
C ASN A 173 -4.60 15.76 -32.44
N ALA A 174 -4.35 15.38 -31.19
CA ALA A 174 -3.07 15.61 -30.55
C ALA A 174 -1.93 14.85 -31.24
N LEU A 175 -2.12 13.59 -31.57
CA LEU A 175 -1.12 12.78 -32.29
C LEU A 175 -0.91 13.25 -33.74
N ALA A 176 -1.94 13.78 -34.39
CA ALA A 176 -1.83 14.35 -35.74
C ALA A 176 -1.02 15.66 -35.79
N LEU A 177 -0.94 16.40 -34.67
CA LEU A 177 -0.10 17.59 -34.56
C LEU A 177 1.39 17.29 -34.45
N LEU A 178 1.78 16.06 -34.10
CA LEU A 178 3.17 15.66 -33.98
C LEU A 178 3.77 15.46 -35.38
N GLN A 179 4.50 16.45 -35.86
CA GLN A 179 5.17 16.44 -37.18
C GLN A 179 6.46 15.60 -37.12
N GLU A 180 7.10 15.57 -35.96
CA GLU A 180 8.32 14.81 -35.71
C GLU A 180 8.01 13.72 -34.63
N PRO A 181 8.75 12.59 -34.63
CA PRO A 181 8.66 11.61 -33.55
C PRO A 181 8.95 12.25 -32.20
N LEU A 182 8.30 11.74 -31.16
CA LEU A 182 8.59 12.15 -29.78
C LEU A 182 10.06 11.86 -29.43
N ALA A 183 10.73 12.84 -28.84
CA ALA A 183 12.11 12.67 -28.40
C ALA A 183 12.22 11.55 -27.37
N GLU A 184 13.23 10.70 -27.55
CA GLU A 184 13.47 9.56 -26.65
C GLU A 184 13.91 10.05 -25.26
N THR A 185 13.45 9.39 -24.25
CA THR A 185 13.73 9.70 -22.83
C THR A 185 14.73 8.74 -22.22
N LEU A 186 15.01 7.62 -22.86
CA LEU A 186 16.00 6.63 -22.44
C LEU A 186 17.18 6.61 -23.43
N PRO A 187 18.42 6.32 -22.97
CA PRO A 187 19.55 6.14 -23.88
C PRO A 187 19.32 5.01 -24.87
N PRO A 188 19.82 5.12 -26.12
CA PRO A 188 19.70 4.06 -27.11
C PRO A 188 20.16 2.70 -26.60
N ARG A 189 21.27 2.66 -25.85
CA ARG A 189 21.81 1.44 -25.22
C ARG A 189 20.74 0.72 -24.38
N LEU A 190 19.98 1.45 -23.57
CA LEU A 190 18.93 0.82 -22.74
C LEU A 190 17.76 0.33 -23.57
N VAL A 191 17.36 1.09 -24.59
CA VAL A 191 16.28 0.71 -25.50
C VAL A 191 16.61 -0.60 -26.21
N GLU A 192 17.85 -0.74 -26.71
CA GLU A 192 18.35 -1.94 -27.40
C GLU A 192 18.54 -3.12 -26.44
N GLU A 193 19.25 -2.92 -25.31
CA GLU A 193 19.56 -3.98 -24.33
C GLU A 193 18.29 -4.62 -23.75
N HIS A 194 17.26 -3.82 -23.53
CA HIS A 194 16.01 -4.30 -22.94
C HIS A 194 14.89 -4.51 -23.96
N HIS A 195 15.21 -4.48 -25.26
CA HIS A 195 14.27 -4.68 -26.37
C HIS A 195 12.99 -3.81 -26.25
N LEU A 196 13.17 -2.55 -25.85
CA LEU A 196 12.07 -1.62 -25.65
C LEU A 196 11.62 -1.02 -27.00
N MET A 197 10.31 -0.77 -27.07
CA MET A 197 9.73 0.04 -28.17
C MET A 197 10.15 1.49 -28.01
N SER A 198 10.31 2.23 -29.11
CA SER A 198 10.55 3.68 -29.04
C SER A 198 9.43 4.42 -28.33
N LEU A 199 9.71 5.58 -27.73
CA LEU A 199 8.69 6.36 -27.02
C LEU A 199 7.54 6.78 -27.94
N ASP A 200 7.84 7.25 -29.15
CA ASP A 200 6.81 7.66 -30.12
C ASP A 200 5.88 6.52 -30.50
N GLU A 201 6.45 5.35 -30.82
CA GLU A 201 5.65 4.15 -31.11
C GLU A 201 4.83 3.69 -29.91
N ALA A 202 5.40 3.76 -28.69
CA ALA A 202 4.70 3.39 -27.48
C ALA A 202 3.49 4.30 -27.21
N ILE A 203 3.66 5.62 -27.32
CA ILE A 203 2.57 6.59 -27.14
C ILE A 203 1.49 6.43 -28.22
N ARG A 204 1.86 6.17 -29.45
CA ARG A 204 0.86 5.91 -30.53
C ARG A 204 0.10 4.61 -30.29
N ASN A 205 0.79 3.53 -29.91
CA ASN A 205 0.17 2.23 -29.71
C ASN A 205 -0.58 2.08 -28.37
N ILE A 206 -0.27 2.90 -27.35
CA ILE A 206 -1.07 2.91 -26.11
C ILE A 206 -2.44 3.55 -26.36
N HIS A 207 -2.54 4.53 -27.25
CA HIS A 207 -3.80 5.19 -27.57
C HIS A 207 -4.54 4.51 -28.72
N PHE A 208 -3.84 4.07 -29.76
CA PHE A 208 -4.41 3.45 -30.96
C PHE A 208 -3.63 2.20 -31.34
N PRO A 209 -3.77 1.11 -30.57
CA PRO A 209 -3.01 -0.12 -30.80
C PRO A 209 -3.42 -0.78 -32.11
N LYS A 210 -2.44 -1.09 -32.96
CA LYS A 210 -2.68 -1.81 -34.22
C LYS A 210 -3.04 -3.27 -33.98
N ASN A 211 -2.53 -3.86 -32.90
CA ASN A 211 -2.82 -5.23 -32.48
C ASN A 211 -2.52 -5.42 -30.98
N PRO A 212 -2.97 -6.54 -30.35
CA PRO A 212 -2.73 -6.81 -28.92
C PRO A 212 -1.25 -6.95 -28.55
N GLU A 213 -0.40 -7.40 -29.46
CA GLU A 213 1.04 -7.56 -29.20
C GLU A 213 1.73 -6.19 -29.09
N LEU A 214 1.48 -5.27 -30.02
CA LEU A 214 2.03 -3.91 -29.97
C LEU A 214 1.50 -3.14 -28.76
N LEU A 215 0.24 -3.38 -28.35
CA LEU A 215 -0.29 -2.80 -27.11
C LEU A 215 0.51 -3.29 -25.89
N ARG A 216 0.78 -4.59 -25.79
CA ARG A 216 1.59 -5.13 -24.67
C ARG A 216 3.00 -4.56 -24.66
N LYS A 217 3.66 -4.43 -25.83
CA LYS A 217 4.99 -3.80 -25.95
C LYS A 217 4.96 -2.33 -25.53
N ALA A 218 3.94 -1.58 -25.94
CA ALA A 218 3.76 -0.18 -25.55
C ALA A 218 3.54 -0.04 -24.02
N GLN A 219 2.67 -0.87 -23.44
CA GLN A 219 2.46 -0.90 -21.99
C GLN A 219 3.74 -1.23 -21.24
N TYR A 220 4.49 -2.23 -21.70
CA TYR A 220 5.76 -2.63 -21.08
C TYR A 220 6.78 -1.48 -21.13
N ARG A 221 6.94 -0.81 -22.29
CA ARG A 221 7.84 0.33 -22.46
C ARG A 221 7.51 1.48 -21.50
N LEU A 222 6.25 1.86 -21.42
CA LEU A 222 5.82 2.97 -20.57
C LEU A 222 5.91 2.64 -19.09
N LYS A 223 5.55 1.42 -18.69
CA LYS A 223 5.72 0.94 -17.30
C LYS A 223 7.18 0.85 -16.90
N PHE A 224 8.03 0.34 -17.80
CA PHE A 224 9.48 0.27 -17.59
C PHE A 224 10.04 1.67 -17.30
N GLU A 225 9.72 2.64 -18.15
CA GLU A 225 10.21 4.01 -18.02
C GLU A 225 9.74 4.66 -16.69
N GLU A 226 8.46 4.57 -16.41
CA GLU A 226 7.87 5.16 -15.20
C GLU A 226 8.53 4.61 -13.93
N LEU A 227 8.60 3.28 -13.80
CA LEU A 227 9.23 2.63 -12.65
C LEU A 227 10.73 2.86 -12.59
N PHE A 228 11.41 2.89 -13.76
CA PHE A 228 12.83 3.12 -13.85
C PHE A 228 13.23 4.50 -13.31
N TYR A 229 12.54 5.58 -13.72
CA TYR A 229 12.84 6.92 -13.23
C TYR A 229 12.53 7.10 -11.74
N VAL A 230 11.50 6.42 -11.23
CA VAL A 230 11.24 6.35 -9.79
C VAL A 230 12.46 5.74 -9.08
N GLN A 231 12.91 4.56 -9.51
CA GLN A 231 14.03 3.86 -8.88
C GLN A 231 15.35 4.60 -9.05
N LEU A 232 15.62 5.16 -10.24
CA LEU A 232 16.82 5.95 -10.52
C LEU A 232 16.93 7.16 -9.57
N ASN A 233 15.84 7.86 -9.34
CA ASN A 233 15.80 9.00 -8.43
C ASN A 233 16.09 8.59 -6.98
N ILE A 234 15.44 7.52 -6.51
CA ILE A 234 15.61 6.98 -5.15
C ILE A 234 17.06 6.53 -4.92
N LEU A 235 17.59 5.73 -5.83
CA LEU A 235 18.94 5.18 -5.73
C LEU A 235 20.02 6.27 -5.81
N ARG A 236 19.85 7.25 -6.70
CA ARG A 236 20.76 8.40 -6.78
C ARG A 236 20.78 9.18 -5.47
N TYR A 237 19.59 9.49 -4.92
CA TYR A 237 19.51 10.19 -3.64
C TYR A 237 20.20 9.42 -2.51
N SER A 238 19.96 8.12 -2.42
CA SER A 238 20.59 7.23 -1.43
C SER A 238 22.13 7.23 -1.57
N LYS A 239 22.65 7.10 -2.79
CA LYS A 239 24.10 7.11 -3.08
C LYS A 239 24.75 8.48 -2.82
N ASP A 240 24.07 9.57 -3.20
CA ASP A 240 24.57 10.94 -2.94
C ASP A 240 24.66 11.18 -1.43
N ARG A 241 23.69 10.71 -0.66
CA ARG A 241 23.73 10.78 0.81
C ARG A 241 24.88 9.98 1.39
N GLN A 242 25.05 8.71 0.95
CA GLN A 242 26.14 7.85 1.41
C GLN A 242 27.54 8.43 1.11
N ARG A 243 27.69 9.25 0.06
CA ARG A 243 28.94 9.95 -0.27
C ARG A 243 29.15 11.18 0.57
N LYS A 244 28.06 11.93 0.84
CA LYS A 244 28.12 13.19 1.61
C LYS A 244 28.44 12.95 3.08
N TYR A 245 27.95 11.85 3.65
CA TYR A 245 28.13 11.53 5.06
C TYR A 245 28.98 10.27 5.23
N ARG A 246 30.15 10.43 5.82
CA ARG A 246 30.94 9.30 6.31
C ARG A 246 30.20 8.70 7.49
N GLY A 247 30.02 7.37 7.52
CA GLY A 247 29.44 6.63 8.64
C GLY A 247 30.50 6.26 9.68
N LEU A 248 30.03 5.95 10.86
CA LEU A 248 30.83 5.29 11.88
C LEU A 248 31.22 3.88 11.37
N ARG A 249 32.35 3.38 11.84
CA ARG A 249 32.81 2.04 11.46
C ARG A 249 32.93 1.16 12.69
N PHE A 250 32.10 0.12 12.77
CA PHE A 250 32.11 -0.83 13.86
C PHE A 250 32.85 -2.09 13.40
N GLU A 251 34.12 -2.20 13.76
CA GLU A 251 34.98 -3.30 13.31
C GLU A 251 34.93 -4.50 14.27
N ARG A 252 34.61 -4.23 15.53
CA ARG A 252 34.71 -5.25 16.58
C ARG A 252 33.35 -5.88 16.88
N VAL A 253 33.37 -7.19 17.07
CA VAL A 253 32.38 -7.94 17.84
C VAL A 253 33.12 -8.43 19.06
N GLY A 254 32.94 -7.70 20.15
CA GLY A 254 33.76 -7.82 21.33
C GLY A 254 33.14 -8.70 22.43
N GLU A 255 33.55 -8.42 23.67
CA GLU A 255 33.22 -9.23 24.82
C GLU A 255 31.74 -9.10 25.19
N ILE A 256 31.13 -7.90 25.08
CA ILE A 256 29.72 -7.67 25.45
C ILE A 256 28.81 -8.54 24.58
N PHE A 257 29.00 -8.49 23.26
CA PHE A 257 28.20 -9.32 22.34
C PHE A 257 28.43 -10.82 22.55
N ASN A 258 29.68 -11.25 22.70
CA ASN A 258 30.00 -12.65 22.83
C ASN A 258 29.50 -13.24 24.16
N THR A 259 29.58 -12.48 25.26
CA THR A 259 29.03 -12.86 26.55
C THR A 259 27.50 -13.01 26.47
N PHE A 260 26.85 -12.04 25.87
CA PHE A 260 25.40 -12.13 25.64
C PHE A 260 25.03 -13.38 24.83
N TYR A 261 25.72 -13.60 23.70
CA TYR A 261 25.43 -14.72 22.80
C TYR A 261 25.63 -16.08 23.46
N SER A 262 26.67 -16.23 24.30
CA SER A 262 27.01 -17.51 24.91
C SER A 262 26.32 -17.81 26.24
N GLN A 263 25.94 -16.77 27.00
CA GLN A 263 25.45 -16.93 28.37
C GLN A 263 24.03 -16.45 28.62
N ASN A 264 23.61 -15.36 27.91
CA ASN A 264 22.33 -14.68 28.18
C ASN A 264 21.26 -14.98 27.15
N LEU A 265 21.62 -15.58 26.03
CA LEU A 265 20.65 -15.88 24.97
C LEU A 265 19.75 -17.05 25.43
N PRO A 266 18.43 -16.82 25.57
CA PRO A 266 17.55 -17.84 26.19
C PRO A 266 17.15 -18.98 25.23
N PHE A 267 17.46 -18.85 23.93
CA PHE A 267 17.11 -19.81 22.87
C PHE A 267 18.04 -19.67 21.68
N GLU A 268 18.10 -20.68 20.83
CA GLU A 268 18.85 -20.61 19.60
C GLU A 268 18.20 -19.64 18.60
N LEU A 269 19.06 -18.87 17.92
CA LEU A 269 18.61 -17.98 16.83
C LEU A 269 18.15 -18.78 15.62
N THR A 270 17.08 -18.32 14.98
CA THR A 270 16.64 -18.87 13.68
C THR A 270 17.67 -18.56 12.57
N GLY A 271 17.59 -19.31 11.47
CA GLY A 271 18.42 -19.05 10.28
C GLY A 271 18.26 -17.63 9.75
N ALA A 272 17.02 -17.11 9.71
CA ALA A 272 16.69 -15.76 9.30
C ALA A 272 17.30 -14.70 10.23
N GLN A 273 17.21 -14.87 11.54
CA GLN A 273 17.82 -13.96 12.52
C GLN A 273 19.34 -13.91 12.35
N LYS A 274 20.01 -15.07 12.21
CA LYS A 274 21.47 -15.15 11.97
C LYS A 274 21.86 -14.45 10.68
N ARG A 275 21.09 -14.62 9.61
CA ARG A 275 21.30 -13.95 8.31
C ARG A 275 21.23 -12.43 8.48
N VAL A 276 20.15 -11.93 9.08
CA VAL A 276 19.91 -10.50 9.27
C VAL A 276 21.00 -9.84 10.14
N ILE A 277 21.43 -10.49 11.24
CA ILE A 277 22.52 -9.97 12.07
C ILE A 277 23.81 -9.85 11.27
N LYS A 278 24.11 -10.82 10.39
CA LYS A 278 25.29 -10.74 9.50
C LYS A 278 25.17 -9.56 8.50
N GLU A 279 24.00 -9.33 7.94
CA GLU A 279 23.75 -8.18 7.05
C GLU A 279 23.98 -6.85 7.78
N ILE A 280 23.39 -6.67 8.94
CA ILE A 280 23.54 -5.47 9.79
C ILE A 280 25.02 -5.26 10.16
N ARG A 281 25.71 -6.32 10.59
CA ARG A 281 27.14 -6.25 10.93
C ARG A 281 28.00 -5.83 9.75
N LYS A 282 27.72 -6.36 8.54
CA LYS A 282 28.42 -5.99 7.32
C LYS A 282 28.26 -4.50 7.03
N ASP A 283 27.06 -3.98 7.17
CA ASP A 283 26.78 -2.56 6.93
C ASP A 283 27.48 -1.65 7.95
N MET A 284 27.38 -1.96 9.24
CA MET A 284 28.02 -1.20 10.30
C MET A 284 29.56 -1.20 10.20
N GLY A 285 30.14 -2.27 9.62
CA GLY A 285 31.59 -2.35 9.37
C GLY A 285 32.05 -1.64 8.09
N SER A 286 31.15 -1.20 7.23
CA SER A 286 31.47 -0.65 5.90
C SER A 286 32.07 0.77 5.92
N GLY A 287 31.97 1.49 7.03
CA GLY A 287 32.34 2.92 7.11
C GLY A 287 31.33 3.86 6.43
N ARG A 288 30.16 3.34 6.06
CA ARG A 288 29.00 4.12 5.58
C ARG A 288 27.91 4.09 6.63
N GLN A 289 27.08 5.13 6.69
CA GLN A 289 25.92 5.13 7.55
C GLN A 289 24.97 4.00 7.14
N MET A 290 24.74 3.05 8.02
CA MET A 290 23.66 2.07 7.83
C MET A 290 22.31 2.75 8.01
N ASN A 291 21.40 2.49 7.09
CA ASN A 291 20.01 2.91 7.17
C ASN A 291 19.15 1.74 6.68
N ARG A 292 18.65 0.93 7.63
CA ARG A 292 18.08 -0.39 7.31
C ARG A 292 16.70 -0.56 7.91
N LEU A 293 15.77 -1.12 7.13
CA LEU A 293 14.45 -1.55 7.57
C LEU A 293 14.46 -3.05 7.89
N LEU A 294 14.19 -3.37 9.13
CA LEU A 294 14.00 -4.73 9.61
C LEU A 294 12.51 -5.08 9.64
N GLN A 295 12.11 -5.93 8.75
CA GLN A 295 10.74 -6.44 8.66
C GLN A 295 10.66 -7.85 9.25
N GLY A 296 9.52 -8.15 9.84
CA GLY A 296 9.21 -9.49 10.31
C GLY A 296 7.87 -9.48 11.01
N ASP A 297 7.22 -10.61 11.02
CA ASP A 297 5.92 -10.76 11.67
C ASP A 297 5.97 -10.49 13.17
N VAL A 298 4.82 -10.32 13.80
CA VAL A 298 4.72 -10.17 15.25
C VAL A 298 5.31 -11.38 15.94
N GLY A 299 6.29 -11.15 16.83
CA GLY A 299 6.98 -12.23 17.55
C GLY A 299 8.07 -12.96 16.78
N SER A 300 8.52 -12.47 15.61
CA SER A 300 9.68 -13.01 14.87
C SER A 300 11.04 -12.77 15.54
N GLY A 301 11.06 -12.02 16.66
CA GLY A 301 12.29 -11.74 17.42
C GLY A 301 13.07 -10.51 16.96
N LYS A 302 12.42 -9.54 16.30
CA LYS A 302 13.04 -8.25 15.88
C LYS A 302 13.76 -7.53 17.02
N THR A 303 13.15 -7.49 18.21
CA THR A 303 13.73 -6.85 19.40
C THR A 303 15.06 -7.48 19.80
N LEU A 304 15.21 -8.79 19.65
CA LEU A 304 16.46 -9.50 19.93
C LEU A 304 17.55 -9.14 18.93
N VAL A 305 17.22 -9.09 17.63
CA VAL A 305 18.13 -8.65 16.57
C VAL A 305 18.58 -7.21 16.81
N ALA A 306 17.64 -6.34 17.20
CA ALA A 306 17.95 -4.94 17.56
C ALA A 306 18.89 -4.86 18.76
N LEU A 307 18.63 -5.62 19.84
CA LEU A 307 19.50 -5.69 21.01
C LEU A 307 20.91 -6.13 20.60
N MET A 308 21.05 -7.24 19.87
CA MET A 308 22.36 -7.73 19.44
C MET A 308 23.11 -6.69 18.58
N SER A 309 22.39 -5.93 17.76
CA SER A 309 22.97 -4.83 16.99
C SER A 309 23.44 -3.67 17.89
N MET A 310 22.68 -3.34 18.93
CA MET A 310 23.10 -2.35 19.94
C MET A 310 24.36 -2.79 20.69
N LEU A 311 24.47 -4.09 21.05
CA LEU A 311 25.67 -4.62 21.75
C LEU A 311 26.92 -4.53 20.88
N ILE A 312 26.81 -4.66 19.55
CA ILE A 312 27.93 -4.41 18.64
C ILE A 312 28.35 -2.92 18.73
N ALA A 313 27.41 -1.99 18.81
CA ALA A 313 27.76 -0.57 18.99
C ALA A 313 28.51 -0.32 20.30
N LEU A 314 28.06 -0.94 21.40
CA LEU A 314 28.73 -0.85 22.72
C LEU A 314 30.16 -1.43 22.67
N ASP A 315 30.38 -2.56 22.01
CA ASP A 315 31.70 -3.15 21.84
C ASP A 315 32.70 -2.24 21.08
N ASN A 316 32.17 -1.29 20.31
CA ASN A 316 32.95 -0.26 19.60
C ASN A 316 33.02 1.09 20.34
N GLY A 317 32.58 1.14 21.60
CA GLY A 317 32.67 2.34 22.44
C GLY A 317 31.61 3.38 22.19
N TYR A 318 30.50 3.02 21.53
CA TYR A 318 29.37 3.94 21.22
C TYR A 318 28.16 3.60 22.05
N GLN A 319 27.35 4.62 22.34
CA GLN A 319 26.01 4.45 22.91
C GLN A 319 25.02 4.05 21.82
N ALA A 320 23.99 3.29 22.23
CA ALA A 320 22.88 2.94 21.36
C ALA A 320 21.56 3.39 21.97
N CYS A 321 20.63 3.89 21.16
CA CYS A 321 19.32 4.39 21.60
C CYS A 321 18.20 3.57 20.99
N MET A 322 17.15 3.28 21.77
CA MET A 322 15.93 2.63 21.26
C MET A 322 14.72 3.53 21.46
N MET A 323 13.98 3.74 20.38
CA MET A 323 12.79 4.58 20.36
C MET A 323 11.54 3.74 20.09
N ALA A 324 10.50 3.97 20.88
CA ALA A 324 9.19 3.37 20.73
C ALA A 324 8.12 4.45 20.57
N PRO A 325 7.00 4.16 19.87
CA PRO A 325 5.96 5.15 19.61
C PRO A 325 5.13 5.54 20.83
N THR A 326 5.11 4.70 21.87
CA THR A 326 4.32 4.91 23.10
C THR A 326 5.13 4.59 24.35
N GLU A 327 4.75 5.19 25.49
CA GLU A 327 5.40 4.95 26.77
C GLU A 327 5.26 3.49 27.23
N ILE A 328 4.13 2.83 26.92
CA ILE A 328 3.89 1.41 27.24
C ILE A 328 4.89 0.52 26.50
N LEU A 329 5.08 0.74 25.21
CA LEU A 329 6.05 0.00 24.41
C LEU A 329 7.49 0.26 24.86
N ALA A 330 7.82 1.51 25.16
CA ALA A 330 9.13 1.85 25.71
C ALA A 330 9.41 1.13 27.02
N ALA A 331 8.43 1.07 27.93
CA ALA A 331 8.53 0.34 29.18
C ALA A 331 8.68 -1.17 28.96
N GLN A 332 7.94 -1.75 28.02
CA GLN A 332 8.07 -3.19 27.68
C GLN A 332 9.44 -3.52 27.08
N HIS A 333 9.95 -2.70 26.18
CA HIS A 333 11.30 -2.87 25.64
C HIS A 333 12.35 -2.79 26.75
N TYR A 334 12.19 -1.80 27.64
CA TYR A 334 13.09 -1.62 28.80
C TYR A 334 13.11 -2.87 29.67
N GLU A 335 11.97 -3.37 30.11
CA GLU A 335 11.89 -4.58 30.94
C GLU A 335 12.44 -5.83 30.21
N THR A 336 12.14 -5.98 28.93
CA THR A 336 12.62 -7.11 28.12
C THR A 336 14.14 -7.07 27.97
N ILE A 337 14.70 -5.91 27.59
CA ILE A 337 16.14 -5.75 27.39
C ILE A 337 16.88 -5.89 28.71
N ARG A 338 16.35 -5.33 29.80
CA ARG A 338 16.93 -5.46 31.12
C ARG A 338 16.99 -6.92 31.60
N LYS A 339 15.94 -7.72 31.30
CA LYS A 339 15.95 -9.17 31.61
C LYS A 339 17.02 -9.89 30.79
N PHE A 340 17.15 -9.59 29.51
CA PHE A 340 18.18 -10.21 28.67
C PHE A 340 19.61 -9.87 29.11
N LEU A 341 19.82 -8.65 29.59
CA LEU A 341 21.13 -8.15 30.01
C LEU A 341 21.43 -8.40 31.53
N PHE A 342 20.59 -9.20 32.18
CA PHE A 342 20.79 -9.50 33.59
C PHE A 342 22.16 -10.12 33.83
N GLY A 343 22.93 -9.56 34.80
CA GLY A 343 24.28 -10.00 35.14
C GLY A 343 25.38 -9.43 34.22
N MET A 344 25.05 -8.63 33.24
CA MET A 344 26.02 -7.94 32.38
C MET A 344 26.23 -6.48 32.84
N ASP A 345 27.43 -5.96 32.66
CA ASP A 345 27.77 -4.57 32.99
C ASP A 345 27.34 -3.64 31.85
N VAL A 346 26.03 -3.60 31.60
CA VAL A 346 25.39 -2.71 30.61
C VAL A 346 24.23 -1.98 31.27
N ARG A 347 24.34 -0.65 31.35
CA ARG A 347 23.33 0.16 31.98
C ARG A 347 22.29 0.67 30.97
N VAL A 348 21.04 0.25 31.22
CA VAL A 348 19.86 0.61 30.44
C VAL A 348 18.98 1.54 31.27
N GLU A 349 18.51 2.65 30.71
CA GLU A 349 17.62 3.60 31.38
C GLU A 349 16.40 3.94 30.54
N LEU A 350 15.28 4.22 31.23
CA LEU A 350 14.00 4.56 30.59
C LEU A 350 13.81 6.09 30.63
N LEU A 351 13.71 6.72 29.43
CA LEU A 351 13.53 8.15 29.25
C LEU A 351 12.20 8.45 28.56
N MET A 352 11.21 8.85 29.34
CA MET A 352 9.85 9.19 28.87
C MET A 352 9.48 10.61 29.26
N GLY A 353 8.43 11.16 28.65
CA GLY A 353 7.87 12.47 29.00
C GLY A 353 7.36 12.55 30.45
N SER A 354 6.93 11.42 31.01
CA SER A 354 6.50 11.27 32.41
C SER A 354 7.66 11.33 33.43
N VAL A 355 8.91 11.07 33.02
CA VAL A 355 10.08 11.13 33.89
C VAL A 355 10.52 12.59 34.07
N LYS A 356 10.40 13.13 35.29
CA LYS A 356 10.66 14.55 35.61
C LYS A 356 11.63 14.71 36.80
N GLY A 357 12.11 15.97 37.03
CA GLY A 357 12.90 16.37 38.17
C GLY A 357 14.26 15.68 38.26
N LYS A 358 14.73 15.45 39.48
CA LYS A 358 16.10 14.93 39.77
C LYS A 358 16.41 13.60 39.07
N LYS A 359 15.42 12.74 38.85
CA LYS A 359 15.63 11.47 38.14
C LYS A 359 15.98 11.73 36.68
N ARG A 360 15.25 12.63 36.00
CA ARG A 360 15.55 13.01 34.62
C ARG A 360 16.92 13.67 34.50
N GLU A 361 17.23 14.64 35.40
CA GLU A 361 18.53 15.34 35.40
C GLU A 361 19.70 14.35 35.57
N LYS A 362 19.56 13.36 36.44
CA LYS A 362 20.56 12.30 36.61
C LYS A 362 20.76 11.47 35.33
N ILE A 363 19.67 11.01 34.70
CA ILE A 363 19.75 10.22 33.45
C ILE A 363 20.44 11.08 32.36
N LEU A 364 20.07 12.34 32.21
CA LEU A 364 20.67 13.23 31.21
C LEU A 364 22.17 13.46 31.46
N LYS A 365 22.58 13.61 32.70
CA LYS A 365 23.99 13.70 33.08
C LYS A 365 24.74 12.41 32.76
N ASP A 366 24.20 11.27 33.16
CA ASP A 366 24.81 9.95 32.96
C ASP A 366 24.88 9.57 31.45
N LEU A 367 23.97 10.10 30.61
CA LEU A 367 24.04 9.98 29.15
C LEU A 367 25.23 10.81 28.57
N LEU A 368 25.45 12.02 29.09
CA LEU A 368 26.57 12.88 28.67
C LEU A 368 27.93 12.34 29.11
N THR A 369 28.02 11.62 30.22
CA THR A 369 29.25 10.98 30.68
C THR A 369 29.50 9.63 30.02
N GLY A 370 28.49 9.02 29.41
CA GLY A 370 28.55 7.69 28.81
C GLY A 370 28.24 6.54 29.80
N ASP A 371 27.92 6.86 31.07
CA ASP A 371 27.56 5.86 32.07
C ASP A 371 26.26 5.13 31.73
N VAL A 372 25.29 5.80 31.07
CA VAL A 372 24.12 5.17 30.47
C VAL A 372 24.43 4.84 29.04
N GLN A 373 24.46 3.56 28.72
CA GLN A 373 24.84 3.04 27.39
C GLN A 373 23.64 2.85 26.46
N ILE A 374 22.46 2.47 27.00
CA ILE A 374 21.25 2.24 26.22
C ILE A 374 20.08 3.01 26.85
N PRO A 375 19.75 4.23 26.42
CA PRO A 375 18.47 4.84 26.73
C PRO A 375 17.37 4.25 25.85
N ILE A 376 16.24 3.96 26.49
CA ILE A 376 15.00 3.53 25.82
C ILE A 376 13.93 4.56 26.11
N GLY A 377 13.21 5.02 25.11
CA GLY A 377 12.17 6.03 25.33
C GLY A 377 11.26 6.27 24.16
N THR A 378 10.48 7.34 24.27
CA THR A 378 9.63 7.84 23.19
C THR A 378 10.33 9.01 22.48
N HIS A 379 9.57 9.89 21.81
CA HIS A 379 10.11 11.14 21.25
C HIS A 379 10.89 12.02 22.26
N ALA A 380 10.72 11.79 23.55
CA ALA A 380 11.48 12.49 24.60
C ALA A 380 13.01 12.33 24.45
N VAL A 381 13.48 11.26 23.81
CA VAL A 381 14.92 11.05 23.51
C VAL A 381 15.41 12.00 22.39
N LEU A 382 14.50 12.54 21.57
CA LEU A 382 14.81 13.48 20.49
C LEU A 382 14.88 14.94 20.93
N GLU A 383 14.47 15.24 22.17
CA GLU A 383 14.51 16.61 22.68
C GLU A 383 15.93 17.18 22.62
N ASP A 384 16.05 18.47 22.32
CA ASP A 384 17.34 19.14 22.17
C ASP A 384 18.15 19.16 23.48
N THR A 385 17.47 19.01 24.60
CA THR A 385 18.06 18.88 25.93
C THR A 385 18.75 17.54 26.19
N VAL A 386 18.50 16.53 25.36
CA VAL A 386 19.10 15.19 25.49
C VAL A 386 20.38 15.13 24.67
N GLY A 387 21.51 15.17 25.35
CA GLY A 387 22.85 15.00 24.77
C GLY A 387 23.38 13.58 25.02
N PHE A 388 24.24 13.12 24.13
CA PHE A 388 24.94 11.84 24.22
C PHE A 388 26.45 12.07 24.25
N SER A 389 27.20 11.22 24.96
CA SER A 389 28.65 11.20 24.88
C SER A 389 29.12 10.77 23.49
N SER A 390 28.58 9.69 22.97
CA SER A 390 28.94 9.16 21.65
C SER A 390 27.83 8.24 21.12
N LEU A 391 26.78 8.82 20.53
CA LEU A 391 25.68 8.04 19.96
C LEU A 391 26.11 7.40 18.63
N GLY A 392 26.16 6.08 18.56
CA GLY A 392 26.58 5.35 17.36
C GLY A 392 25.45 4.60 16.65
N MET A 393 24.37 4.26 17.37
CA MET A 393 23.28 3.50 16.79
C MET A 393 21.91 3.93 17.33
N VAL A 394 20.92 3.94 16.47
CA VAL A 394 19.53 4.24 16.80
C VAL A 394 18.62 3.15 16.27
N ILE A 395 17.79 2.62 17.15
CA ILE A 395 16.71 1.69 16.81
C ILE A 395 15.39 2.47 16.86
N ILE A 396 14.57 2.35 15.82
CA ILE A 396 13.23 2.97 15.75
C ILE A 396 12.21 1.86 15.58
N ASP A 397 11.35 1.68 16.58
CA ASP A 397 10.26 0.69 16.49
C ASP A 397 8.99 1.33 15.93
N GLU A 398 8.27 0.61 15.04
CA GLU A 398 7.03 1.04 14.39
C GLU A 398 7.14 2.40 13.65
N GLN A 399 7.98 2.43 12.64
CA GLN A 399 8.33 3.62 11.85
C GLN A 399 7.15 4.46 11.36
N HIS A 400 6.02 3.84 11.02
CA HIS A 400 4.85 4.55 10.47
C HIS A 400 4.31 5.67 11.37
N ARG A 401 4.77 5.73 12.62
CA ARG A 401 4.44 6.78 13.60
C ARG A 401 5.52 7.86 13.75
N PHE A 402 6.66 7.74 13.07
CA PHE A 402 7.76 8.70 13.11
C PHE A 402 7.98 9.37 11.75
N GLY A 403 7.80 10.69 11.69
CA GLY A 403 8.00 11.45 10.46
C GLY A 403 9.48 11.65 10.09
N VAL A 404 9.73 11.99 8.81
CA VAL A 404 11.08 12.28 8.27
C VAL A 404 11.82 13.37 9.06
N ALA A 405 11.10 14.42 9.49
CA ALA A 405 11.67 15.52 10.29
C ALA A 405 12.22 15.08 11.65
N GLN A 406 11.62 14.05 12.26
CA GLN A 406 12.07 13.51 13.54
C GLN A 406 13.36 12.68 13.38
N ARG A 407 13.50 11.95 12.26
CA ARG A 407 14.74 11.24 11.92
C ARG A 407 15.89 12.21 11.65
N ALA A 408 15.63 13.31 10.96
CA ALA A 408 16.63 14.33 10.69
C ALA A 408 17.22 14.94 11.98
N LYS A 409 16.44 15.09 13.05
CA LYS A 409 16.92 15.53 14.36
C LYS A 409 17.91 14.56 15.02
N LEU A 410 17.79 13.25 14.78
CA LEU A 410 18.75 12.27 15.29
C LEU A 410 20.12 12.42 14.63
N TRP A 411 20.15 12.82 13.36
CA TRP A 411 21.41 12.99 12.64
C TRP A 411 22.23 14.17 13.13
N SER A 412 21.57 15.21 13.68
CA SER A 412 22.25 16.40 14.23
C SER A 412 22.82 16.20 15.63
N LYS A 413 22.53 15.07 16.29
CA LYS A 413 22.97 14.79 17.67
C LYS A 413 24.41 14.28 17.79
N ASN A 414 25.08 14.01 16.68
CA ASN A 414 26.49 13.62 16.66
C ASN A 414 27.21 14.25 15.45
N VAL A 415 28.52 14.37 15.52
CA VAL A 415 29.39 14.86 14.42
C VAL A 415 29.27 13.95 13.18
N CYS A 416 29.24 12.62 13.40
CA CYS A 416 28.91 11.64 12.40
C CYS A 416 27.51 11.08 12.66
N PRO A 417 26.67 10.98 11.63
CA PRO A 417 25.32 10.43 11.82
C PRO A 417 25.38 8.98 12.31
N PRO A 418 24.58 8.62 13.33
CA PRO A 418 24.52 7.25 13.83
C PRO A 418 23.96 6.28 12.78
N HIS A 419 24.28 5.00 12.93
CA HIS A 419 23.58 3.95 12.21
C HIS A 419 22.10 3.90 12.64
N VAL A 420 21.19 3.66 11.69
CA VAL A 420 19.76 3.61 11.95
C VAL A 420 19.20 2.25 11.54
N LEU A 421 18.55 1.57 12.48
CA LEU A 421 17.75 0.38 12.23
C LEU A 421 16.29 0.68 12.55
N VAL A 422 15.47 0.63 11.54
CA VAL A 422 14.02 0.83 11.66
C VAL A 422 13.36 -0.54 11.71
N MET A 423 12.44 -0.75 12.64
CA MET A 423 11.68 -1.99 12.75
C MET A 423 10.21 -1.76 12.44
N THR A 424 9.58 -2.75 11.82
CA THR A 424 8.12 -2.78 11.67
C THR A 424 7.58 -4.18 11.92
N ALA A 425 6.46 -4.27 12.63
CA ALA A 425 5.72 -5.50 12.84
C ALA A 425 4.67 -5.75 11.75
N THR A 426 4.40 -4.75 10.89
CA THR A 426 3.59 -4.95 9.71
C THR A 426 4.46 -5.43 8.58
N PRO A 427 4.27 -6.64 8.08
CA PRO A 427 4.90 -7.03 6.84
C PRO A 427 4.46 -6.09 5.72
N ILE A 428 5.44 -5.49 5.04
CA ILE A 428 5.22 -4.63 3.89
C ILE A 428 5.66 -5.42 2.67
N PRO A 429 4.83 -5.55 1.62
CA PRO A 429 5.27 -6.21 0.40
C PRO A 429 6.62 -5.69 -0.06
N ARG A 430 7.53 -6.58 -0.43
CA ARG A 430 8.91 -6.21 -0.79
C ARG A 430 8.95 -5.13 -1.86
N THR A 431 8.05 -5.21 -2.84
CA THR A 431 7.90 -4.23 -3.92
C THR A 431 7.52 -2.83 -3.40
N LEU A 432 6.58 -2.78 -2.48
CA LEU A 432 6.16 -1.54 -1.85
C LEU A 432 7.28 -0.96 -0.95
N ALA A 433 7.98 -1.82 -0.23
CA ALA A 433 9.12 -1.41 0.61
C ALA A 433 10.25 -0.78 -0.23
N MET A 434 10.58 -1.36 -1.39
CA MET A 434 11.58 -0.81 -2.31
C MET A 434 11.22 0.55 -2.90
N THR A 435 9.96 0.89 -2.89
CA THR A 435 9.45 2.14 -3.44
C THR A 435 9.25 3.20 -2.35
N LEU A 436 8.53 2.85 -1.28
CA LEU A 436 8.23 3.79 -0.18
C LEU A 436 9.44 4.06 0.72
N TYR A 437 10.31 3.06 0.88
CA TYR A 437 11.49 3.12 1.75
C TYR A 437 12.78 2.85 0.95
N GLY A 438 12.82 3.33 -0.30
CA GLY A 438 13.89 3.00 -1.24
C GLY A 438 15.27 3.54 -0.84
N ASP A 439 15.33 4.41 0.16
CA ASP A 439 16.54 4.89 0.82
C ASP A 439 17.03 3.95 1.95
N LEU A 440 16.20 2.97 2.34
CA LEU A 440 16.53 1.96 3.34
C LEU A 440 16.90 0.63 2.68
N ASP A 441 17.95 0.01 3.16
CA ASP A 441 18.22 -1.41 2.87
C ASP A 441 17.21 -2.27 3.65
N VAL A 442 16.69 -3.32 3.05
CA VAL A 442 15.63 -4.14 3.65
C VAL A 442 16.17 -5.48 4.08
N SER A 443 15.95 -5.83 5.35
CA SER A 443 16.15 -7.17 5.90
C SER A 443 14.83 -7.77 6.38
N VAL A 444 14.63 -9.05 6.11
CA VAL A 444 13.38 -9.76 6.43
C VAL A 444 13.66 -10.94 7.35
N ILE A 445 12.94 -11.02 8.47
CA ILE A 445 12.87 -12.23 9.31
C ILE A 445 11.59 -12.97 8.89
N ASP A 446 11.79 -13.97 8.04
CA ASP A 446 10.76 -14.82 7.44
C ASP A 446 10.57 -16.16 8.17
N GLU A 447 11.18 -16.31 9.34
CA GLU A 447 11.06 -17.48 10.20
C GLU A 447 10.52 -17.08 11.57
N LEU A 448 9.63 -17.90 12.13
CA LEU A 448 9.19 -17.76 13.51
C LEU A 448 10.11 -18.55 14.46
N PRO A 449 10.30 -18.08 15.70
CA PRO A 449 11.06 -18.85 16.72
C PRO A 449 10.49 -20.23 16.93
N PRO A 450 11.34 -21.25 17.22
CA PRO A 450 10.89 -22.61 17.46
C PRO A 450 9.97 -22.70 18.68
N GLY A 451 9.01 -23.64 18.65
CA GLY A 451 8.04 -23.86 19.73
C GLY A 451 6.75 -23.03 19.65
N ARG A 452 6.63 -22.11 18.73
CA ARG A 452 5.39 -21.33 18.50
C ARG A 452 4.42 -22.12 17.64
N LYS A 453 3.16 -22.27 18.12
CA LYS A 453 2.10 -22.92 17.35
C LYS A 453 1.43 -21.93 16.42
N PRO A 454 1.07 -22.32 15.18
CA PRO A 454 0.28 -21.49 14.29
C PRO A 454 -1.06 -21.13 14.91
N ILE A 455 -1.50 -19.89 14.75
CA ILE A 455 -2.81 -19.43 15.22
C ILE A 455 -3.88 -20.01 14.30
N GLN A 456 -4.87 -20.69 14.84
CA GLN A 456 -6.01 -21.16 14.07
C GLN A 456 -6.99 -20.01 13.82
N THR A 457 -7.14 -19.60 12.58
CA THR A 457 -8.09 -18.56 12.20
C THR A 457 -9.39 -19.20 11.71
N ILE A 458 -10.52 -18.79 12.27
CA ILE A 458 -11.85 -19.35 11.99
C ILE A 458 -12.78 -18.21 11.57
N HIS A 459 -13.44 -18.33 10.44
CA HIS A 459 -14.50 -17.43 10.04
C HIS A 459 -15.86 -18.00 10.48
N GLN A 460 -16.67 -17.17 11.11
CA GLN A 460 -17.97 -17.56 11.65
C GLN A 460 -19.00 -16.44 11.43
N PHE A 461 -20.23 -16.82 11.09
CA PHE A 461 -21.34 -15.87 11.02
C PHE A 461 -21.94 -15.59 12.39
N ASP A 462 -22.52 -14.40 12.55
CA ASP A 462 -23.11 -13.90 13.79
C ASP A 462 -24.24 -14.78 14.34
N ASN A 463 -24.91 -15.59 13.51
CA ASN A 463 -25.95 -16.54 13.93
C ASN A 463 -25.42 -17.72 14.76
N ARG A 464 -24.10 -17.89 14.89
CA ARG A 464 -23.47 -18.96 15.68
C ARG A 464 -22.91 -18.48 17.03
N ARG A 465 -23.42 -17.38 17.58
CA ARG A 465 -22.92 -16.78 18.84
C ARG A 465 -22.94 -17.74 20.04
N ALA A 466 -23.98 -18.57 20.16
CA ALA A 466 -24.06 -19.55 21.25
C ALA A 466 -22.86 -20.53 21.25
N SER A 467 -22.46 -21.03 20.08
CA SER A 467 -21.28 -21.89 19.93
C SER A 467 -19.99 -21.12 20.23
N LEU A 468 -19.89 -19.86 19.83
CA LEU A 468 -18.75 -19.00 20.12
C LEU A 468 -18.60 -18.80 21.64
N TYR A 469 -19.66 -18.44 22.33
CA TYR A 469 -19.65 -18.22 23.78
C TYR A 469 -19.32 -19.48 24.56
N ALA A 470 -19.84 -20.64 24.14
CA ALA A 470 -19.47 -21.92 24.71
C ALA A 470 -17.97 -22.23 24.58
N SER A 471 -17.38 -21.91 23.40
CA SER A 471 -15.94 -22.07 23.16
C SER A 471 -15.11 -21.10 24.02
N ILE A 472 -15.55 -19.85 24.15
CA ILE A 472 -14.90 -18.86 25.01
C ILE A 472 -14.94 -19.32 26.48
N ARG A 473 -16.08 -19.78 26.95
CA ARG A 473 -16.25 -20.29 28.34
C ARG A 473 -15.27 -21.41 28.64
N LYS A 474 -15.13 -22.38 27.74
CA LYS A 474 -14.15 -23.45 27.87
C LYS A 474 -12.71 -22.92 28.00
N GLN A 475 -12.33 -21.94 27.20
CA GLN A 475 -10.99 -21.35 27.27
C GLN A 475 -10.76 -20.59 28.59
N ILE A 476 -11.79 -19.91 29.11
CA ILE A 476 -11.71 -19.25 30.43
C ILE A 476 -11.57 -20.28 31.54
N GLU A 477 -12.30 -21.40 31.50
CA GLU A 477 -12.18 -22.52 32.47
C GLU A 477 -10.77 -23.15 32.44
N GLU A 478 -10.13 -23.14 31.27
CA GLU A 478 -8.71 -23.56 31.12
C GLU A 478 -7.72 -22.47 31.62
N GLY A 479 -8.22 -21.36 32.19
CA GLY A 479 -7.42 -20.25 32.72
C GLY A 479 -6.90 -19.28 31.68
N ARG A 480 -7.45 -19.27 30.48
CA ARG A 480 -7.03 -18.39 29.37
C ARG A 480 -7.74 -17.05 29.39
N GLN A 481 -7.11 -16.08 28.75
CA GLN A 481 -7.67 -14.73 28.58
C GLN A 481 -8.10 -14.49 27.12
N ILE A 482 -9.12 -13.66 26.96
CA ILE A 482 -9.85 -13.45 25.71
C ILE A 482 -9.84 -11.97 25.33
N TYR A 483 -9.50 -11.68 24.08
CA TYR A 483 -9.74 -10.37 23.47
C TYR A 483 -11.02 -10.41 22.63
N ILE A 484 -11.86 -9.37 22.76
CA ILE A 484 -13.02 -9.14 21.89
C ILE A 484 -12.90 -7.72 21.33
N VAL A 485 -12.75 -7.61 20.00
CA VAL A 485 -12.43 -6.33 19.34
C VAL A 485 -13.58 -5.91 18.42
N TYR A 486 -14.03 -4.66 18.58
CA TYR A 486 -15.02 -4.01 17.73
C TYR A 486 -14.38 -3.02 16.77
N PRO A 487 -14.89 -2.88 15.52
CA PRO A 487 -14.35 -1.93 14.56
C PRO A 487 -14.64 -0.46 14.96
N LEU A 488 -13.76 0.46 14.51
CA LEU A 488 -14.03 1.89 14.51
C LEU A 488 -14.74 2.27 13.20
N ILE A 489 -15.83 3.03 13.27
CA ILE A 489 -16.57 3.53 12.11
C ILE A 489 -16.11 4.98 11.87
N LYS A 490 -15.37 5.24 10.81
CA LYS A 490 -14.79 6.56 10.49
C LYS A 490 -15.83 7.70 10.40
N GLU A 491 -17.09 7.39 10.15
CA GLU A 491 -18.14 8.39 9.92
C GLU A 491 -18.90 8.83 11.20
N SER A 492 -18.78 8.11 12.32
CA SER A 492 -19.46 8.46 13.57
C SER A 492 -18.79 7.88 14.81
N GLU A 493 -17.82 8.61 15.37
CA GLU A 493 -17.17 8.26 16.64
C GLU A 493 -18.14 8.01 17.82
N LYS A 494 -19.34 8.63 17.79
CA LYS A 494 -20.38 8.40 18.81
C LYS A 494 -21.02 7.02 18.66
N MET A 495 -21.15 6.54 17.43
CA MET A 495 -21.73 5.22 17.13
C MET A 495 -20.77 4.08 17.50
N ASP A 496 -19.47 4.30 17.37
CA ASP A 496 -18.45 3.33 17.74
C ASP A 496 -18.41 3.02 19.22
N ILE A 497 -18.52 4.08 20.04
CA ILE A 497 -18.56 3.92 21.48
C ILE A 497 -19.85 3.23 21.90
N LYS A 498 -20.97 3.57 21.28
CA LYS A 498 -22.25 2.91 21.55
C LYS A 498 -22.20 1.42 21.23
N ASN A 499 -21.63 1.04 20.08
CA ASN A 499 -21.46 -0.36 19.70
C ASN A 499 -20.53 -1.11 20.66
N LEU A 500 -19.46 -0.47 21.13
CA LEU A 500 -18.57 -1.05 22.12
C LEU A 500 -19.28 -1.22 23.48
N GLU A 501 -20.04 -0.21 23.92
CA GLU A 501 -20.75 -0.24 25.20
C GLU A 501 -21.84 -1.29 25.19
N GLU A 502 -22.66 -1.36 24.14
CA GLU A 502 -23.65 -2.43 23.95
C GLU A 502 -22.97 -3.81 23.94
N GLY A 503 -21.84 -3.95 23.23
CA GLY A 503 -21.06 -5.18 23.22
C GLY A 503 -20.49 -5.54 24.58
N TYR A 504 -19.98 -4.56 25.32
CA TYR A 504 -19.47 -4.76 26.68
C TYR A 504 -20.56 -5.23 27.63
N GLU A 505 -21.76 -4.60 27.62
CA GLU A 505 -22.91 -4.98 28.43
C GLU A 505 -23.37 -6.40 28.10
N LEU A 506 -23.43 -6.76 26.81
CA LEU A 506 -23.76 -8.12 26.37
C LEU A 506 -22.77 -9.16 26.89
N ILE A 507 -21.47 -8.87 26.83
CA ILE A 507 -20.45 -9.80 27.34
C ILE A 507 -20.50 -9.93 28.84
N CYS A 508 -20.73 -8.83 29.59
CA CYS A 508 -20.92 -8.90 31.04
C CYS A 508 -22.17 -9.71 31.42
N ALA A 509 -23.26 -9.60 30.67
CA ALA A 509 -24.47 -10.37 30.89
C ALA A 509 -24.30 -11.87 30.58
N GLU A 510 -23.53 -12.21 29.52
CA GLU A 510 -23.27 -13.58 29.11
C GLU A 510 -22.24 -14.29 30.04
N PHE A 511 -21.28 -13.53 30.58
CA PHE A 511 -20.23 -14.04 31.47
C PHE A 511 -20.25 -13.35 32.84
N PRO A 512 -21.31 -13.55 33.63
CA PRO A 512 -21.48 -12.86 34.92
C PRO A 512 -20.41 -13.24 35.96
N ASP A 513 -19.81 -14.41 35.80
CA ASP A 513 -18.75 -14.93 36.70
C ASP A 513 -17.35 -14.44 36.32
N CYS A 514 -17.21 -13.68 35.23
CA CYS A 514 -15.94 -13.17 34.73
C CYS A 514 -15.78 -11.68 34.98
N GLN A 515 -14.54 -11.26 35.28
CA GLN A 515 -14.18 -9.84 35.27
C GLN A 515 -13.83 -9.40 33.86
N VAL A 516 -14.43 -8.31 33.41
CA VAL A 516 -14.28 -7.79 32.05
C VAL A 516 -13.66 -6.39 32.09
N SER A 517 -12.54 -6.20 31.38
CA SER A 517 -11.93 -4.90 31.13
C SER A 517 -12.50 -4.28 29.85
N LYS A 518 -12.58 -2.94 29.81
CA LYS A 518 -13.01 -2.19 28.64
C LYS A 518 -11.98 -1.13 28.27
N VAL A 519 -11.55 -1.11 26.96
CA VAL A 519 -10.56 -0.14 26.47
C VAL A 519 -10.98 0.46 25.14
N HIS A 520 -11.02 1.79 25.05
CA HIS A 520 -11.34 2.52 23.80
C HIS A 520 -10.57 3.84 23.65
N GLY A 521 -10.59 4.42 22.43
CA GLY A 521 -9.80 5.57 22.05
C GLY A 521 -9.98 6.84 22.91
N LYS A 522 -11.18 7.07 23.46
CA LYS A 522 -11.51 8.27 24.24
C LYS A 522 -11.19 8.21 25.74
N MET A 523 -10.78 7.04 26.24
CA MET A 523 -10.35 6.95 27.64
C MET A 523 -9.08 7.78 27.84
N LYS A 524 -8.92 8.36 29.01
CA LYS A 524 -7.67 9.03 29.41
C LYS A 524 -6.54 8.02 29.43
N PRO A 525 -5.30 8.42 29.10
CA PRO A 525 -4.14 7.51 29.09
C PRO A 525 -4.02 6.70 30.39
N ALA A 526 -4.15 7.33 31.56
CA ALA A 526 -4.06 6.65 32.85
C ALA A 526 -5.16 5.60 33.07
N GLU A 527 -6.37 5.84 32.58
CA GLU A 527 -7.47 4.86 32.66
C GLU A 527 -7.23 3.67 31.74
N LYS A 528 -6.72 3.92 30.52
CA LYS A 528 -6.32 2.86 29.59
C LYS A 528 -5.23 1.98 30.20
N ASP A 529 -4.21 2.61 30.78
CA ASP A 529 -3.11 1.91 31.39
C ASP A 529 -3.59 1.07 32.58
N ALA A 530 -4.50 1.58 33.40
CA ALA A 530 -5.07 0.83 34.52
C ALA A 530 -5.85 -0.41 34.04
N GLU A 531 -6.75 -0.27 33.06
CA GLU A 531 -7.50 -1.41 32.51
C GLU A 531 -6.59 -2.44 31.82
N MET A 532 -5.58 -1.97 31.09
CA MET A 532 -4.57 -2.86 30.50
C MET A 532 -3.78 -3.62 31.56
N GLN A 533 -3.40 -2.97 32.68
CA GLN A 533 -2.67 -3.64 33.77
C GLN A 533 -3.54 -4.70 34.46
N ARG A 534 -4.81 -4.45 34.68
CA ARG A 534 -5.76 -5.44 35.21
C ARG A 534 -5.83 -6.70 34.32
N PHE A 535 -5.80 -6.51 33.02
CA PHE A 535 -5.80 -7.62 32.07
C PHE A 535 -4.44 -8.34 32.03
N VAL A 536 -3.33 -7.61 32.01
CA VAL A 536 -1.97 -8.20 32.04
C VAL A 536 -1.72 -8.98 33.31
N SER A 537 -2.21 -8.52 34.46
CA SER A 537 -2.07 -9.20 35.76
C SER A 537 -2.98 -10.44 35.89
N GLY A 538 -3.92 -10.65 34.96
CA GLY A 538 -4.90 -11.75 35.01
C GLY A 538 -6.10 -11.49 35.92
N GLU A 539 -6.26 -10.28 36.45
CA GLU A 539 -7.43 -9.88 37.25
C GLU A 539 -8.71 -9.96 36.42
N THR A 540 -8.62 -9.60 35.13
CA THR A 540 -9.73 -9.70 34.18
C THR A 540 -9.47 -10.80 33.15
N GLN A 541 -10.49 -11.62 32.87
CA GLN A 541 -10.43 -12.75 31.95
C GLN A 541 -10.76 -12.32 30.51
N ILE A 542 -11.59 -11.31 30.35
CA ILE A 542 -12.02 -10.82 29.04
C ILE A 542 -11.66 -9.35 28.91
N MET A 543 -11.12 -8.95 27.76
CA MET A 543 -10.95 -7.55 27.39
C MET A 543 -11.80 -7.23 26.18
N VAL A 544 -12.72 -6.28 26.34
CA VAL A 544 -13.53 -5.71 25.26
C VAL A 544 -12.90 -4.39 24.82
N ALA A 545 -12.56 -4.25 23.53
CA ALA A 545 -11.89 -3.06 23.06
C ALA A 545 -12.21 -2.67 21.63
N THR A 546 -11.87 -1.43 21.27
CA THR A 546 -11.77 -1.01 19.87
C THR A 546 -10.36 -1.31 19.33
N THR A 547 -10.10 -0.93 18.08
CA THR A 547 -8.77 -1.11 17.41
C THR A 547 -7.57 -0.53 18.16
N VAL A 548 -7.78 0.19 19.25
CA VAL A 548 -6.70 0.75 20.10
C VAL A 548 -5.73 -0.30 20.63
N ILE A 549 -6.15 -1.59 20.66
CA ILE A 549 -5.29 -2.72 21.03
C ILE A 549 -4.17 -3.01 19.99
N GLU A 550 -4.20 -2.36 18.84
CA GLU A 550 -3.11 -2.47 17.83
C GLU A 550 -1.73 -2.15 18.43
N VAL A 551 -1.67 -1.49 19.60
CA VAL A 551 -0.43 -1.04 20.21
C VAL A 551 0.06 -1.98 21.32
N GLY A 552 0.90 -2.90 20.93
CA GLY A 552 2.11 -3.34 21.60
C GLY A 552 2.03 -4.14 22.91
N VAL A 553 0.92 -4.28 23.62
CA VAL A 553 0.93 -4.97 24.92
C VAL A 553 1.04 -6.49 24.76
N ASN A 554 2.02 -7.08 25.41
CA ASN A 554 2.25 -8.52 25.41
C ASN A 554 1.49 -9.20 26.57
N VAL A 555 0.50 -10.03 26.26
CA VAL A 555 -0.21 -10.85 27.23
C VAL A 555 -0.08 -12.32 26.84
N PRO A 556 0.94 -13.04 27.36
CA PRO A 556 1.21 -14.42 26.94
C PRO A 556 0.05 -15.39 27.16
N ASN A 557 -0.80 -15.12 28.17
CA ASN A 557 -1.94 -15.95 28.53
C ASN A 557 -3.20 -15.69 27.65
N ALA A 558 -3.20 -14.62 26.84
CA ALA A 558 -4.30 -14.35 25.91
C ALA A 558 -4.21 -15.29 24.71
N SER A 559 -5.11 -16.27 24.63
CA SER A 559 -5.11 -17.32 23.61
C SER A 559 -6.24 -17.17 22.57
N VAL A 560 -7.25 -16.34 22.83
CA VAL A 560 -8.38 -16.16 21.92
C VAL A 560 -8.54 -14.70 21.56
N MET A 561 -8.63 -14.43 20.25
CA MET A 561 -8.97 -13.13 19.67
C MET A 561 -10.29 -13.26 18.92
N VAL A 562 -11.31 -12.58 19.38
CA VAL A 562 -12.59 -12.45 18.64
C VAL A 562 -12.64 -11.08 17.99
N ILE A 563 -12.87 -11.05 16.69
CA ILE A 563 -12.99 -9.80 15.93
C ILE A 563 -14.42 -9.69 15.42
N GLU A 564 -15.16 -8.78 16.02
CA GLU A 564 -16.56 -8.50 15.67
C GLU A 564 -16.64 -7.64 14.41
N ASN A 565 -17.62 -7.93 13.56
CA ASN A 565 -17.79 -7.28 12.25
C ASN A 565 -16.49 -7.24 11.45
N ALA A 566 -15.82 -8.39 11.34
CA ALA A 566 -14.52 -8.52 10.70
C ALA A 566 -14.51 -8.06 9.23
N GLU A 567 -15.67 -8.02 8.57
CA GLU A 567 -15.85 -7.47 7.23
C GLU A 567 -15.47 -5.99 7.10
N ARG A 568 -15.42 -5.25 8.20
CA ARG A 568 -15.09 -3.82 8.24
C ARG A 568 -13.60 -3.53 8.39
N PHE A 569 -12.80 -4.55 8.66
CA PHE A 569 -11.35 -4.41 8.83
C PHE A 569 -10.59 -4.66 7.53
N GLY A 570 -9.50 -3.94 7.34
CA GLY A 570 -8.51 -4.27 6.32
C GLY A 570 -7.70 -5.52 6.70
N LEU A 571 -7.10 -6.20 5.70
CA LEU A 571 -6.28 -7.42 5.91
C LEU A 571 -5.11 -7.16 6.88
N SER A 572 -4.41 -6.05 6.71
CA SER A 572 -3.28 -5.69 7.58
C SER A 572 -3.72 -5.50 9.04
N GLN A 573 -4.92 -4.92 9.29
CA GLN A 573 -5.47 -4.74 10.64
C GLN A 573 -5.87 -6.10 11.25
N LEU A 574 -6.54 -6.96 10.49
CA LEU A 574 -6.90 -8.31 10.93
C LEU A 574 -5.65 -9.11 11.32
N HIS A 575 -4.59 -9.01 10.50
CA HIS A 575 -3.32 -9.68 10.79
C HIS A 575 -2.65 -9.16 12.05
N GLN A 576 -2.61 -7.84 12.26
CA GLN A 576 -2.06 -7.23 13.48
C GLN A 576 -2.83 -7.65 14.73
N LEU A 577 -4.16 -7.66 14.68
CA LEU A 577 -5.02 -8.12 15.77
C LEU A 577 -4.79 -9.61 16.06
N ARG A 578 -4.75 -10.46 15.02
CA ARG A 578 -4.41 -11.87 15.16
C ARG A 578 -3.07 -12.08 15.88
N GLY A 579 -2.06 -11.29 15.54
CA GLY A 579 -0.73 -11.34 16.16
C GLY A 579 -0.68 -10.96 17.64
N ARG A 580 -1.78 -10.49 18.24
CA ARG A 580 -1.87 -10.20 19.68
C ARG A 580 -2.04 -11.45 20.53
N VAL A 581 -2.49 -12.53 19.96
CA VAL A 581 -2.54 -13.87 20.59
C VAL A 581 -1.45 -14.75 20.01
N GLY A 582 -1.29 -15.98 20.54
CA GLY A 582 -0.29 -16.92 20.06
C GLY A 582 1.14 -16.60 20.52
N ARG A 583 1.31 -15.90 21.63
CA ARG A 583 2.63 -15.59 22.22
C ARG A 583 3.05 -16.58 23.31
N GLY A 584 2.13 -17.41 23.78
CA GLY A 584 2.37 -18.53 24.68
C GLY A 584 2.68 -19.82 23.92
N ALA A 585 2.94 -20.91 24.69
CA ALA A 585 3.17 -22.25 24.15
C ALA A 585 1.88 -22.97 23.73
N ASP A 586 0.73 -22.45 24.13
CA ASP A 586 -0.57 -23.09 23.92
C ASP A 586 -1.19 -22.70 22.57
N GLN A 587 -2.13 -23.56 22.11
CA GLN A 587 -2.88 -23.29 20.90
C GLN A 587 -3.71 -22.02 21.05
N SER A 588 -3.62 -21.12 20.07
CA SER A 588 -4.37 -19.88 20.04
C SER A 588 -5.31 -19.81 18.84
N TYR A 589 -6.38 -19.06 19.03
CA TYR A 589 -7.49 -18.94 18.07
C TYR A 589 -7.77 -17.48 17.72
N CYS A 590 -8.04 -17.23 16.45
CA CYS A 590 -8.54 -15.95 15.96
C CYS A 590 -9.89 -16.20 15.28
N ILE A 591 -10.96 -15.64 15.83
CA ILE A 591 -12.33 -15.87 15.36
C ILE A 591 -12.84 -14.58 14.70
N LEU A 592 -13.09 -14.67 13.40
CA LEU A 592 -13.60 -13.57 12.59
C LEU A 592 -15.12 -13.68 12.52
N VAL A 593 -15.84 -12.80 13.22
CA VAL A 593 -17.31 -12.80 13.25
C VAL A 593 -17.82 -11.79 12.23
N THR A 594 -18.73 -12.21 11.35
CA THR A 594 -19.29 -11.36 10.29
C THR A 594 -20.80 -11.51 10.15
N THR A 595 -21.41 -10.52 9.49
CA THR A 595 -22.78 -10.62 9.02
C THR A 595 -22.90 -11.56 7.81
N TYR A 596 -24.14 -11.96 7.46
CA TYR A 596 -24.39 -12.90 6.37
C TYR A 596 -24.17 -12.31 4.96
N LYS A 597 -24.29 -10.98 4.83
CA LYS A 597 -24.18 -10.28 3.54
C LYS A 597 -22.74 -9.81 3.33
N LEU A 598 -21.93 -10.60 2.66
CA LEU A 598 -20.57 -10.26 2.31
C LEU A 598 -20.44 -9.97 0.81
N THR A 599 -19.67 -8.94 0.46
CA THR A 599 -19.23 -8.73 -0.92
C THR A 599 -18.22 -9.82 -1.32
N GLU A 600 -18.04 -10.06 -2.60
CA GLU A 600 -17.06 -11.03 -3.10
C GLU A 600 -15.64 -10.68 -2.66
N GLU A 601 -15.29 -9.41 -2.68
CA GLU A 601 -13.99 -8.91 -2.22
C GLU A 601 -13.76 -9.17 -0.72
N THR A 602 -14.78 -8.88 0.11
CA THR A 602 -14.71 -9.15 1.55
C THR A 602 -14.56 -10.64 1.84
N ARG A 603 -15.27 -11.48 1.09
CA ARG A 603 -15.15 -12.95 1.23
C ARG A 603 -13.72 -13.39 0.92
N LYS A 604 -13.11 -12.94 -0.17
CA LYS A 604 -11.72 -13.22 -0.52
C LYS A 604 -10.74 -12.78 0.57
N ARG A 605 -10.95 -11.59 1.16
CA ARG A 605 -10.12 -11.12 2.30
C ARG A 605 -10.17 -12.07 3.50
N LEU A 606 -11.36 -12.49 3.90
CA LEU A 606 -11.54 -13.41 5.03
C LEU A 606 -10.97 -14.80 4.73
N GLU A 607 -11.13 -15.31 3.51
CA GLU A 607 -10.56 -16.58 3.05
C GLU A 607 -9.03 -16.57 3.15
N ILE A 608 -8.37 -15.50 2.72
CA ILE A 608 -6.92 -15.34 2.84
C ILE A 608 -6.48 -15.40 4.31
N MET A 609 -7.19 -14.70 5.20
CA MET A 609 -6.88 -14.73 6.64
C MET A 609 -6.99 -16.12 7.27
N VAL A 610 -7.91 -16.95 6.75
CA VAL A 610 -8.10 -18.34 7.22
C VAL A 610 -7.03 -19.27 6.65
N GLN A 611 -6.61 -19.07 5.40
CA GLN A 611 -5.72 -19.96 4.66
C GLN A 611 -4.25 -19.83 5.07
N THR A 612 -3.81 -18.61 5.40
CA THR A 612 -2.39 -18.37 5.71
C THR A 612 -2.17 -17.62 7.02
N ASN A 613 -1.08 -17.98 7.70
CA ASN A 613 -0.54 -17.23 8.84
C ASN A 613 0.62 -16.32 8.43
N ASP A 614 1.13 -16.43 7.21
CA ASP A 614 2.24 -15.63 6.72
C ASP A 614 1.79 -14.19 6.47
N GLY A 615 2.34 -13.26 7.26
CA GLY A 615 2.01 -11.85 7.14
C GLY A 615 2.47 -11.21 5.83
N PHE A 616 3.50 -11.74 5.16
CA PHE A 616 3.95 -11.24 3.85
C PHE A 616 2.97 -11.65 2.75
N GLU A 617 2.47 -12.89 2.75
CA GLU A 617 1.42 -13.33 1.83
C GLU A 617 0.13 -12.50 2.01
N ILE A 618 -0.25 -12.24 3.26
CA ILE A 618 -1.42 -11.40 3.58
C ILE A 618 -1.22 -9.97 3.07
N ALA A 619 -0.03 -9.38 3.26
CA ALA A 619 0.27 -8.03 2.79
C ALA A 619 0.29 -7.93 1.27
N GLU A 620 0.83 -8.93 0.56
CA GLU A 620 0.77 -9.00 -0.90
C GLU A 620 -0.66 -9.14 -1.42
N ALA A 621 -1.47 -9.94 -0.75
CA ALA A 621 -2.88 -10.09 -1.08
C ALA A 621 -3.68 -8.80 -0.82
N ASP A 622 -3.42 -8.11 0.29
CA ASP A 622 -4.03 -6.81 0.60
C ASP A 622 -3.70 -5.77 -0.49
N LEU A 623 -2.45 -5.72 -0.92
CA LEU A 623 -2.00 -4.84 -2.00
C LEU A 623 -2.72 -5.14 -3.33
N LYS A 624 -2.88 -6.43 -3.68
CA LYS A 624 -3.58 -6.87 -4.91
C LYS A 624 -5.08 -6.58 -4.88
N LEU A 625 -5.73 -6.71 -3.72
CA LEU A 625 -7.18 -6.50 -3.57
C LEU A 625 -7.57 -5.02 -3.56
N ARG A 626 -6.75 -4.14 -2.99
CA ARG A 626 -7.05 -2.70 -2.92
C ARG A 626 -7.02 -2.02 -4.29
N GLY A 627 -6.26 -2.55 -5.25
CA GLY A 627 -6.07 -1.92 -6.56
C GLY A 627 -5.27 -0.60 -6.51
N PRO A 628 -5.02 0.02 -7.68
CA PRO A 628 -4.15 1.20 -7.79
C PRO A 628 -4.72 2.49 -7.17
N GLY A 629 -6.03 2.56 -6.89
CA GLY A 629 -6.69 3.78 -6.37
C GLY A 629 -6.65 3.98 -4.87
N ASP A 630 -6.49 2.91 -4.08
CA ASP A 630 -6.60 2.95 -2.60
C ASP A 630 -5.25 3.03 -1.87
N LEU A 631 -4.15 3.25 -2.58
CA LEU A 631 -2.85 3.57 -1.97
C LEU A 631 -2.88 4.93 -1.22
N GLU A 632 -3.96 5.72 -1.36
CA GLU A 632 -4.22 6.92 -0.55
C GLU A 632 -4.26 6.65 0.96
N GLY A 633 -4.58 5.43 1.40
CA GLY A 633 -4.45 5.02 2.82
C GLY A 633 -3.01 4.97 3.32
N THR A 634 -2.01 4.96 2.44
CA THR A 634 -0.58 5.05 2.75
C THR A 634 -0.05 6.49 2.82
N GLN A 635 -0.92 7.50 2.80
CA GLN A 635 -0.57 8.91 3.06
C GLN A 635 0.13 9.13 4.41
N GLN A 636 0.17 8.11 5.27
CA GLN A 636 0.97 8.14 6.51
C GLN A 636 2.48 8.24 6.25
N SER A 637 2.97 7.88 5.06
CA SER A 637 4.37 8.07 4.63
C SER A 637 4.61 9.36 3.83
N GLY A 638 3.56 10.16 3.56
CA GLY A 638 3.69 11.47 2.91
C GLY A 638 3.93 11.44 1.40
N VAL A 639 3.83 10.30 0.74
CA VAL A 639 4.12 10.18 -0.69
C VAL A 639 3.00 9.43 -1.40
N ALA A 640 2.23 10.17 -2.19
CA ALA A 640 1.40 9.60 -3.24
C ALA A 640 2.29 9.41 -4.47
N PHE A 641 2.49 8.15 -4.90
CA PHE A 641 3.03 7.88 -6.23
C PHE A 641 1.90 8.11 -7.24
N ASP A 642 1.97 9.21 -7.96
CA ASP A 642 1.09 9.48 -9.10
C ASP A 642 1.59 8.67 -10.32
N LEU A 643 1.48 7.33 -10.24
CA LEU A 643 1.82 6.43 -11.33
C LEU A 643 0.67 6.44 -12.35
N LYS A 644 1.01 6.72 -13.60
CA LYS A 644 0.03 6.86 -14.68
C LYS A 644 -0.34 5.54 -15.34
N ILE A 645 0.58 4.58 -15.37
CA ILE A 645 0.38 3.30 -16.07
C ILE A 645 0.87 2.09 -15.27
N ALA A 646 1.93 2.24 -14.48
CA ALA A 646 2.45 1.15 -13.68
C ALA A 646 1.60 0.94 -12.42
N ASP A 647 1.49 -0.33 -12.00
CA ASP A 647 0.79 -0.76 -10.79
C ASP A 647 1.77 -1.54 -9.91
N ILE A 648 2.19 -0.96 -8.78
CA ILE A 648 3.17 -1.58 -7.87
C ILE A 648 2.72 -2.97 -7.41
N ALA A 649 1.41 -3.20 -7.27
CA ALA A 649 0.87 -4.48 -6.84
C ALA A 649 1.00 -5.57 -7.91
N ARG A 650 0.90 -5.20 -9.19
CA ARG A 650 0.91 -6.12 -10.33
C ARG A 650 2.26 -6.21 -11.02
N ASP A 651 2.98 -5.09 -11.04
CA ASP A 651 4.24 -4.96 -11.79
C ASP A 651 5.49 -5.19 -10.91
N GLY A 652 5.37 -5.94 -9.80
CA GLY A 652 6.45 -6.15 -8.83
C GLY A 652 7.71 -6.77 -9.41
N GLN A 653 7.60 -7.70 -10.35
CA GLN A 653 8.76 -8.29 -11.04
C GLN A 653 9.46 -7.26 -11.91
N LEU A 654 8.69 -6.44 -12.64
CA LEU A 654 9.23 -5.36 -13.44
C LEU A 654 9.91 -4.30 -12.56
N LEU A 655 9.32 -3.96 -11.41
CA LEU A 655 9.89 -3.02 -10.45
C LEU A 655 11.26 -3.49 -9.95
N GLN A 656 11.41 -4.77 -9.59
CA GLN A 656 12.70 -5.34 -9.19
C GLN A 656 13.71 -5.26 -10.33
N TYR A 657 13.29 -5.64 -11.51
CA TYR A 657 14.15 -5.61 -12.70
C TYR A 657 14.67 -4.21 -13.02
N VAL A 658 13.79 -3.20 -13.06
CA VAL A 658 14.21 -1.82 -13.34
C VAL A 658 15.07 -1.24 -12.22
N ARG A 659 14.88 -1.69 -10.97
CA ARG A 659 15.74 -1.30 -9.84
C ARG A 659 17.17 -1.79 -10.04
N ASP A 660 17.33 -3.03 -10.48
CA ASP A 660 18.67 -3.60 -10.74
C ASP A 660 19.36 -2.86 -11.88
N VAL A 661 18.62 -2.52 -12.96
CA VAL A 661 19.10 -1.69 -14.07
C VAL A 661 19.52 -0.29 -13.59
N ALA A 662 18.65 0.38 -12.81
CA ALA A 662 18.93 1.72 -12.29
C ALA A 662 20.14 1.71 -11.34
N ASN A 663 20.27 0.68 -10.48
CA ASN A 663 21.42 0.55 -9.58
C ASN A 663 22.72 0.39 -10.35
N ARG A 664 22.75 -0.44 -11.39
CA ARG A 664 23.90 -0.59 -12.28
C ARG A 664 24.34 0.76 -12.88
N ILE A 665 23.40 1.54 -13.39
CA ILE A 665 23.69 2.87 -13.97
C ILE A 665 24.23 3.84 -12.93
N VAL A 666 23.66 3.88 -11.73
CA VAL A 666 24.17 4.74 -10.65
C VAL A 666 25.54 4.29 -10.15
N ASP A 667 25.87 3.00 -10.23
CA ASP A 667 27.21 2.48 -9.90
C ASP A 667 28.23 2.81 -10.99
N GLU A 668 27.87 2.70 -12.27
CA GLU A 668 28.72 3.01 -13.43
C GLU A 668 28.94 4.53 -13.60
N ASP A 669 27.92 5.34 -13.35
CA ASP A 669 27.96 6.82 -13.50
C ASP A 669 27.53 7.54 -12.22
N PRO A 670 28.29 7.41 -11.17
CA PRO A 670 27.93 7.92 -9.87
C PRO A 670 27.91 9.46 -9.78
N ALA A 671 28.65 10.15 -10.64
CA ALA A 671 28.67 11.62 -10.72
C ALA A 671 27.59 12.16 -11.66
N GLY A 672 26.98 11.34 -12.49
CA GLY A 672 26.02 11.76 -13.51
C GLY A 672 26.65 12.57 -14.64
N THR A 673 27.91 12.25 -15.00
CA THR A 673 28.68 13.01 -15.99
C THR A 673 28.96 12.23 -17.26
N HIS A 674 28.60 10.95 -17.30
CA HIS A 674 28.85 10.11 -18.47
C HIS A 674 27.99 10.57 -19.66
N PRO A 675 28.57 10.87 -20.83
CA PRO A 675 27.83 11.43 -21.97
C PRO A 675 26.66 10.55 -22.44
N GLU A 676 26.82 9.23 -22.42
CA GLU A 676 25.78 8.28 -22.81
C GLU A 676 24.55 8.33 -21.91
N ASN A 677 24.71 8.75 -20.65
CA ASN A 677 23.64 8.87 -19.68
C ASN A 677 23.05 10.30 -19.59
N ALA A 678 23.53 11.24 -20.38
CA ALA A 678 23.11 12.64 -20.32
C ALA A 678 21.59 12.81 -20.44
N ILE A 679 20.96 12.03 -21.31
CA ILE A 679 19.48 12.01 -21.47
C ILE A 679 18.79 11.65 -20.15
N LEU A 680 19.29 10.64 -19.41
CA LEU A 680 18.69 10.22 -18.14
C LEU A 680 18.70 11.34 -17.10
N TRP A 681 19.83 12.01 -16.97
CA TRP A 681 20.00 13.06 -15.98
C TRP A 681 19.20 14.32 -16.32
N GLN A 682 19.08 14.67 -17.60
CA GLN A 682 18.23 15.75 -18.07
C GLN A 682 16.74 15.47 -17.79
N GLN A 683 16.28 14.26 -18.13
CA GLN A 683 14.90 13.84 -17.87
C GLN A 683 14.59 13.79 -16.37
N LEU A 684 15.51 13.27 -15.57
CA LEU A 684 15.36 13.25 -14.12
C LEU A 684 15.25 14.66 -13.52
N GLN A 685 16.02 15.63 -14.03
CA GLN A 685 15.91 17.04 -13.63
C GLN A 685 14.58 17.67 -14.06
N ALA A 686 14.08 17.35 -15.25
CA ALA A 686 12.79 17.81 -15.73
C ALA A 686 11.64 17.30 -14.85
N LEU A 687 11.65 16.02 -14.49
CA LEU A 687 10.66 15.40 -13.60
C LEU A 687 10.69 16.02 -12.19
N ARG A 688 11.85 16.42 -11.66
CA ARG A 688 11.97 17.10 -10.36
C ARG A 688 11.35 18.50 -10.35
N LYS A 689 11.35 19.22 -11.47
CA LYS A 689 10.76 20.55 -11.58
C LYS A 689 9.23 20.54 -11.63
N THR A 690 8.63 19.44 -12.07
CA THR A 690 7.17 19.29 -12.24
C THR A 690 6.41 18.84 -10.99
N ASN A 691 6.88 19.17 -9.79
CA ASN A 691 6.19 18.97 -8.50
C ASN A 691 6.05 17.55 -7.94
N ILE A 692 6.77 16.60 -8.42
CA ILE A 692 6.87 15.33 -7.68
C ILE A 692 7.92 15.53 -6.60
N ASN A 693 7.50 15.80 -5.37
CA ASN A 693 8.39 16.04 -4.23
C ASN A 693 8.97 14.70 -3.72
N TRP A 694 9.75 14.03 -4.58
CA TRP A 694 10.40 12.75 -4.30
C TRP A 694 11.39 12.83 -3.12
N VAL A 695 11.79 14.04 -2.73
CA VAL A 695 12.67 14.31 -1.58
C VAL A 695 11.96 14.11 -0.25
N ALA A 696 10.64 14.19 -0.21
CA ALA A 696 9.85 13.96 1.00
C ALA A 696 9.72 12.46 1.37
N ILE A 697 10.23 11.56 0.52
CA ILE A 697 10.18 10.09 0.72
C ILE A 697 11.30 9.58 1.64
N SER A 698 12.34 10.36 1.83
CA SER A 698 13.53 9.93 2.61
C SER A 698 13.53 10.44 4.04
#